data_b4d625919ffbda0f7fda7e762d633030
#
_entry.id   b4d625919ffbda0f7fda7e762d633030
#
_cell.length_a   1.000
_cell.length_b   1.000
_cell.length_c   1.000
_cell.angle_alpha   90.00
_cell.angle_beta   90.00
_cell.angle_gamma   90.00
#
_symmetry.space_group_name_H-M   'P 1'
#
loop_
_entity.id
_entity.type
_entity.pdbx_description
1 polymer ?
#
loop_
_entity_poly.entity_id
_entity_poly.type
_entity_poly.pdbx_seq_one_letter_code
_entity_poly.pdbx_strand_id
1 'polypeptide(L)'
;MRILEVKGIGEKTEKLFQKLGVCTTDDLIEFYPRNYDMYQAPIRVCELDNQSVAAFRCVIVTTPVIRQVRKLSILILNVKDEDGENITVKWYNMPFLKNKFRIGQHYVFRGKVSKNNFYGKDRNNGKITLEQPEIYLPEEYAGKQGTLSPIYRLTEGLSNKIVTKSVKQVIENEFAGYEFLAEEILQKYHLMGYQTAILKIHFPETEEEMQEARRRLAFNEFFLFLMALHRFKEEEGVVLNEYPVDDFKRTDAFLESLPYELTGAQKKVIAQMRNDFSGKRPMNRLIQGDVGSGKTIVALTGLLDIAFQGYQGALMAPTEVLAVQHYESISKMLEENNIPLRVELLTGSMKAKEKRQAYERIELGISDIIIGTHAIIQDAVRYYNLALVITDEQHRFGVKQREKLSDKGLYPHIMVMSATPIPRTLAIILYGDLDVSVIDELPVGRQPVKNCVVGREYRPNAYRFLAEQVHQGHQCYVICPMIEENENLESADVISYAEILRENLPDDIRVEYLHGKMPPGRKNEIMECFAANEIQVLVSTTVIEVGVNVPNATVMMVENAERFGLASLHQLRGRVGRGKAQSYCIFISTSDKTETKKRLEILNKSNDGFEIADWDLKLRGPGDFFGIRQSGDMDFKIADIYSDSKTLQEAAEAAGFAEQNKYLLDAGRMQMLENKLEKYITEEFKLNL
;
A
#
# COMPACT_ATOMS: atom_id res chain seq x y z
N MET A 1 26.21 -3.26 25.22
CA MET A 1 27.67 -2.98 25.37
C MET A 1 28.11 -2.04 24.25
N ARG A 2 29.16 -1.19 24.45
CA ARG A 2 29.64 -0.31 23.36
C ARG A 2 30.36 -1.13 22.29
N ILE A 3 30.19 -0.74 21.01
CA ILE A 3 30.84 -1.45 19.90
C ILE A 3 32.36 -1.45 19.94
N LEU A 4 32.99 -0.46 20.60
CA LEU A 4 34.44 -0.37 20.80
C LEU A 4 34.99 -1.55 21.64
N GLU A 5 34.19 -2.18 22.47
CA GLU A 5 34.57 -3.28 23.34
C GLU A 5 34.64 -4.63 22.56
N VAL A 6 34.13 -4.68 21.32
CA VAL A 6 34.25 -5.85 20.47
C VAL A 6 35.67 -6.01 19.96
N LYS A 7 36.28 -7.17 20.18
CA LYS A 7 37.67 -7.46 19.81
C LYS A 7 37.92 -7.25 18.30
N GLY A 8 38.84 -6.31 18.02
CA GLY A 8 39.24 -5.96 16.65
C GLY A 8 38.58 -4.71 16.11
N ILE A 9 37.72 -4.04 16.89
CA ILE A 9 37.18 -2.72 16.58
C ILE A 9 38.00 -1.68 17.36
N GLY A 10 38.72 -0.83 16.64
CA GLY A 10 39.40 0.33 17.21
C GLY A 10 38.65 1.62 16.95
N GLU A 11 39.05 2.74 17.55
CA GLU A 11 38.38 4.06 17.46
C GLU A 11 38.08 4.51 16.01
N LYS A 12 38.95 4.19 15.04
CA LYS A 12 38.72 4.52 13.62
C LYS A 12 37.57 3.69 13.03
N THR A 13 37.47 2.42 13.38
CA THR A 13 36.45 1.51 12.92
C THR A 13 35.12 1.80 13.62
N GLU A 14 35.15 2.13 14.91
CA GLU A 14 33.97 2.59 15.65
C GLU A 14 33.29 3.78 14.95
N LYS A 15 34.08 4.81 14.57
CA LYS A 15 33.56 5.99 13.85
C LYS A 15 32.91 5.62 12.51
N LEU A 16 33.37 4.55 11.86
CA LEU A 16 32.75 4.07 10.61
C LEU A 16 31.42 3.34 10.87
N PHE A 17 31.33 2.58 11.97
CA PHE A 17 30.09 1.97 12.41
C PHE A 17 29.05 3.02 12.85
N GLN A 18 29.49 4.06 13.58
CA GLN A 18 28.63 5.18 13.99
C GLN A 18 28.01 5.92 12.81
N LYS A 19 28.72 6.05 11.65
CA LYS A 19 28.16 6.61 10.42
C LYS A 19 27.02 5.77 9.84
N LEU A 20 26.95 4.49 10.20
CA LEU A 20 25.89 3.56 9.80
C LEU A 20 24.79 3.42 10.87
N GLY A 21 24.85 4.23 11.94
CA GLY A 21 23.90 4.17 13.04
C GLY A 21 24.19 3.06 14.06
N VAL A 22 25.35 2.38 13.98
CA VAL A 22 25.70 1.25 14.84
C VAL A 22 26.63 1.75 15.96
N CYS A 23 26.13 1.85 17.17
CA CYS A 23 26.85 2.35 18.36
C CYS A 23 27.08 1.28 19.43
N THR A 24 26.19 0.30 19.50
CA THR A 24 26.19 -0.77 20.50
C THR A 24 26.26 -2.16 19.85
N THR A 25 26.51 -3.19 20.67
CA THR A 25 26.44 -4.59 20.22
C THR A 25 25.03 -4.98 19.79
N ASP A 26 24.00 -4.41 20.41
CA ASP A 26 22.59 -4.64 20.04
C ASP A 26 22.29 -4.04 18.66
N ASP A 27 22.75 -2.82 18.39
CA ASP A 27 22.62 -2.21 17.06
C ASP A 27 23.35 -3.04 15.99
N LEU A 28 24.50 -3.64 16.35
CA LEU A 28 25.25 -4.49 15.42
C LEU A 28 24.50 -5.79 15.07
N ILE A 29 23.83 -6.40 16.03
CA ILE A 29 23.02 -7.61 15.83
C ILE A 29 21.75 -7.28 15.03
N GLU A 30 21.15 -6.11 15.25
CA GLU A 30 20.00 -5.62 14.49
C GLU A 30 20.40 -4.96 13.16
N PHE A 31 21.70 -4.92 12.83
CA PHE A 31 22.20 -4.45 11.54
C PHE A 31 22.12 -5.58 10.50
N TYR A 32 20.93 -5.85 9.99
CA TYR A 32 20.65 -6.99 9.11
C TYR A 32 21.35 -6.90 7.77
N PRO A 33 21.71 -8.05 7.14
CA PRO A 33 22.25 -8.08 5.79
C PRO A 33 21.26 -7.50 4.79
N ARG A 34 21.77 -6.71 3.85
CA ARG A 34 20.98 -6.17 2.73
C ARG A 34 20.65 -7.25 1.69
N ASN A 35 21.56 -8.20 1.51
CA ASN A 35 21.46 -9.27 0.53
C ASN A 35 22.41 -10.41 0.94
N TYR A 36 22.33 -11.52 0.21
CA TYR A 36 23.22 -12.66 0.41
C TYR A 36 23.91 -13.01 -0.89
N ASP A 37 25.16 -13.38 -0.76
CA ASP A 37 25.98 -13.89 -1.84
C ASP A 37 26.01 -15.42 -1.77
N MET A 38 25.42 -16.08 -2.77
CA MET A 38 25.36 -17.53 -2.85
C MET A 38 26.59 -18.07 -3.60
N TYR A 39 27.33 -18.98 -3.00
CA TYR A 39 28.42 -19.67 -3.66
C TYR A 39 27.84 -20.83 -4.48
N GLN A 40 27.52 -20.54 -5.75
CA GLN A 40 26.97 -21.51 -6.68
C GLN A 40 28.03 -22.57 -7.06
N ALA A 41 27.59 -23.75 -7.53
CA ALA A 41 28.49 -24.73 -8.11
C ALA A 41 29.29 -24.13 -9.28
N PRO A 42 30.59 -24.49 -9.45
CA PRO A 42 31.33 -24.06 -10.62
C PRO A 42 30.63 -24.56 -11.90
N ILE A 43 30.39 -23.63 -12.83
CA ILE A 43 29.76 -23.91 -14.12
C ILE A 43 30.82 -23.94 -15.25
N ARG A 44 30.43 -24.48 -16.39
CA ARG A 44 31.32 -24.53 -17.59
C ARG A 44 31.32 -23.18 -18.32
N VAL A 45 32.39 -22.91 -19.05
CA VAL A 45 32.51 -21.64 -19.78
C VAL A 45 31.43 -21.46 -20.83
N CYS A 46 30.97 -22.54 -21.45
CA CYS A 46 29.88 -22.52 -22.43
C CYS A 46 28.52 -22.13 -21.85
N GLU A 47 28.34 -22.29 -20.54
CA GLU A 47 27.09 -21.99 -19.79
C GLU A 47 27.08 -20.58 -19.23
N LEU A 48 28.14 -19.79 -19.40
CA LEU A 48 28.27 -18.45 -18.84
C LEU A 48 27.38 -17.43 -19.53
N ASP A 49 26.53 -16.78 -18.76
CA ASP A 49 25.74 -15.62 -19.17
C ASP A 49 26.50 -14.29 -18.96
N ASN A 50 26.28 -13.35 -19.86
CA ASN A 50 26.92 -12.04 -19.79
C ASN A 50 26.45 -11.27 -18.57
N GLN A 51 27.42 -10.69 -17.82
CA GLN A 51 27.21 -9.89 -16.59
C GLN A 51 26.81 -10.66 -15.31
N SER A 52 26.62 -11.97 -15.34
CA SER A 52 26.42 -12.76 -14.12
C SER A 52 27.74 -12.91 -13.33
N VAL A 53 27.61 -13.08 -11.99
CA VAL A 53 28.73 -13.55 -11.17
C VAL A 53 28.72 -15.08 -11.25
N ALA A 54 29.80 -15.65 -11.74
CA ALA A 54 29.93 -17.08 -11.91
C ALA A 54 31.25 -17.59 -11.33
N ALA A 55 31.23 -18.85 -10.93
CA ALA A 55 32.43 -19.57 -10.52
C ALA A 55 32.76 -20.66 -11.60
N PHE A 56 34.02 -20.86 -11.89
CA PHE A 56 34.44 -21.95 -12.73
C PHE A 56 35.78 -22.52 -12.30
N ARG A 57 35.88 -23.84 -12.45
CA ARG A 57 37.11 -24.57 -12.20
C ARG A 57 38.01 -24.47 -13.43
N CYS A 58 39.29 -24.14 -13.22
CA CYS A 58 40.23 -23.96 -14.31
C CYS A 58 41.62 -24.42 -13.94
N VAL A 59 42.39 -24.70 -14.98
CA VAL A 59 43.83 -25.01 -14.90
C VAL A 59 44.64 -23.87 -15.48
N ILE A 60 45.75 -23.53 -14.84
CA ILE A 60 46.68 -22.50 -15.31
C ILE A 60 47.51 -23.07 -16.48
N VAL A 61 47.39 -22.45 -17.67
CA VAL A 61 48.09 -22.90 -18.85
C VAL A 61 49.22 -21.96 -19.30
N THR A 62 49.24 -20.72 -18.81
CA THR A 62 50.28 -19.73 -19.14
C THR A 62 50.81 -19.06 -17.89
N THR A 63 52.04 -18.54 -17.97
CA THR A 63 52.56 -17.66 -16.89
C THR A 63 51.83 -16.31 -16.90
N PRO A 64 51.53 -15.75 -15.72
CA PRO A 64 50.88 -14.43 -15.61
C PRO A 64 51.76 -13.33 -16.24
N VAL A 65 51.13 -12.47 -17.04
CA VAL A 65 51.80 -11.33 -17.71
C VAL A 65 51.30 -10.03 -17.07
N ILE A 66 52.23 -9.14 -16.69
CA ILE A 66 51.91 -7.80 -16.20
C ILE A 66 52.05 -6.81 -17.36
N ARG A 67 50.97 -6.06 -17.64
CA ARG A 67 50.99 -4.91 -18.56
C ARG A 67 50.77 -3.63 -17.78
N GLN A 68 51.56 -2.63 -18.04
CA GLN A 68 51.43 -1.31 -17.45
C GLN A 68 50.77 -0.38 -18.48
N VAL A 69 49.62 0.20 -18.13
CA VAL A 69 48.90 1.15 -18.99
C VAL A 69 48.70 2.44 -18.20
N ARG A 70 49.49 3.47 -18.52
CA ARG A 70 49.57 4.71 -17.76
C ARG A 70 49.93 4.43 -16.27
N LYS A 71 49.02 4.75 -15.32
CA LYS A 71 49.23 4.51 -13.86
C LYS A 71 48.63 3.18 -13.38
N LEU A 72 48.08 2.35 -14.30
CA LEU A 72 47.37 1.12 -13.96
C LEU A 72 48.24 -0.10 -14.30
N SER A 73 48.49 -0.97 -13.33
CA SER A 73 49.15 -2.26 -13.53
C SER A 73 48.07 -3.33 -13.74
N ILE A 74 48.08 -4.01 -14.90
CA ILE A 74 47.11 -5.05 -15.24
C ILE A 74 47.83 -6.39 -15.27
N LEU A 75 47.48 -7.31 -14.36
CA LEU A 75 47.91 -8.70 -14.41
C LEU A 75 46.92 -9.47 -15.29
N ILE A 76 47.42 -10.16 -16.31
CA ILE A 76 46.64 -10.95 -17.27
C ILE A 76 47.09 -12.40 -17.14
N LEU A 77 46.12 -13.29 -17.00
CA LEU A 77 46.31 -14.72 -16.93
C LEU A 77 45.35 -15.41 -17.87
N ASN A 78 45.86 -16.32 -18.72
CA ASN A 78 45.02 -17.19 -19.55
C ASN A 78 44.92 -18.56 -18.87
N VAL A 79 43.72 -19.03 -18.73
CA VAL A 79 43.38 -20.30 -18.07
C VAL A 79 42.46 -21.11 -18.98
N LYS A 80 42.39 -22.42 -18.76
CA LYS A 80 41.47 -23.33 -19.43
C LYS A 80 40.52 -23.93 -18.42
N ASP A 81 39.27 -24.10 -18.81
CA ASP A 81 38.34 -24.90 -18.04
C ASP A 81 38.56 -26.41 -18.24
N GLU A 82 37.70 -27.23 -17.66
CA GLU A 82 37.76 -28.70 -17.75
C GLU A 82 37.52 -29.19 -19.20
N ASP A 83 36.79 -28.45 -20.02
CA ASP A 83 36.50 -28.76 -21.43
C ASP A 83 37.59 -28.20 -22.38
N GLY A 84 38.59 -27.49 -21.85
CA GLY A 84 39.72 -26.94 -22.62
C GLY A 84 39.44 -25.56 -23.22
N GLU A 85 38.32 -24.90 -22.88
CA GLU A 85 38.02 -23.55 -23.37
C GLU A 85 38.88 -22.49 -22.66
N ASN A 86 39.30 -21.47 -23.44
CA ASN A 86 40.19 -20.43 -22.96
C ASN A 86 39.42 -19.25 -22.33
N ILE A 87 39.85 -18.86 -21.12
CA ILE A 87 39.33 -17.67 -20.42
C ILE A 87 40.50 -16.74 -20.13
N THR A 88 40.29 -15.45 -20.31
CA THR A 88 41.25 -14.42 -19.89
C THR A 88 40.83 -13.82 -18.56
N VAL A 89 41.68 -13.91 -17.58
CA VAL A 89 41.46 -13.35 -16.23
C VAL A 89 42.32 -12.12 -16.05
N LYS A 90 41.76 -11.04 -15.49
CA LYS A 90 42.47 -9.76 -15.28
C LYS A 90 42.31 -9.26 -13.86
N TRP A 91 43.44 -8.81 -13.27
CA TRP A 91 43.43 -8.08 -11.99
C TRP A 91 44.11 -6.73 -12.18
N TYR A 92 43.57 -5.71 -11.60
CA TYR A 92 44.07 -4.35 -11.64
C TYR A 92 44.79 -4.00 -10.33
N ASN A 93 45.99 -3.41 -10.44
CA ASN A 93 46.85 -2.98 -9.32
C ASN A 93 47.20 -4.09 -8.32
N MET A 94 47.26 -5.35 -8.77
CA MET A 94 47.62 -6.53 -7.97
C MET A 94 48.80 -7.30 -8.54
N PRO A 95 49.98 -6.66 -8.77
CA PRO A 95 51.14 -7.35 -9.39
C PRO A 95 51.70 -8.48 -8.54
N PHE A 96 51.47 -8.45 -7.20
CA PHE A 96 51.94 -9.49 -6.29
C PHE A 96 51.31 -10.86 -6.53
N LEU A 97 50.15 -10.93 -7.19
CA LEU A 97 49.49 -12.18 -7.53
C LEU A 97 50.29 -12.99 -8.58
N LYS A 98 51.24 -12.37 -9.28
CA LYS A 98 52.08 -13.08 -10.28
C LYS A 98 52.74 -14.32 -9.70
N ASN A 99 53.20 -14.25 -8.47
CA ASN A 99 53.93 -15.34 -7.82
C ASN A 99 53.03 -16.41 -7.20
N LYS A 100 51.71 -16.19 -7.19
CA LYS A 100 50.72 -17.13 -6.62
C LYS A 100 50.40 -18.28 -7.58
N PHE A 101 50.49 -18.05 -8.89
CA PHE A 101 50.01 -19.01 -9.89
C PHE A 101 51.16 -19.84 -10.47
N ARG A 102 50.98 -21.16 -10.57
CA ARG A 102 51.90 -22.11 -11.21
C ARG A 102 51.19 -22.85 -12.34
N ILE A 103 51.87 -23.05 -13.44
CA ILE A 103 51.35 -23.84 -14.58
C ILE A 103 50.97 -25.24 -14.11
N GLY A 104 49.82 -25.75 -14.57
CA GLY A 104 49.28 -27.04 -14.19
C GLY A 104 48.50 -27.06 -12.86
N GLN A 105 48.45 -25.97 -12.10
CA GLN A 105 47.71 -25.91 -10.85
C GLN A 105 46.25 -25.56 -11.13
N HIS A 106 45.33 -26.21 -10.39
CA HIS A 106 43.88 -25.99 -10.45
C HIS A 106 43.44 -24.92 -9.47
N TYR A 107 42.54 -24.05 -9.91
CA TYR A 107 41.87 -23.02 -9.10
C TYR A 107 40.38 -22.94 -9.43
N VAL A 108 39.62 -22.40 -8.54
CA VAL A 108 38.27 -21.92 -8.79
C VAL A 108 38.31 -20.39 -8.79
N PHE A 109 37.97 -19.77 -9.91
CA PHE A 109 37.81 -18.33 -10.03
C PHE A 109 36.33 -17.98 -9.98
N ARG A 110 35.99 -16.99 -9.15
CA ARG A 110 34.64 -16.50 -9.02
C ARG A 110 34.60 -14.99 -9.24
N GLY A 111 33.80 -14.52 -10.18
CA GLY A 111 33.72 -13.10 -10.46
C GLY A 111 32.74 -12.78 -11.57
N LYS A 112 32.67 -11.49 -11.92
CA LYS A 112 31.78 -10.99 -12.96
C LYS A 112 32.33 -11.31 -14.35
N VAL A 113 31.49 -11.94 -15.15
CA VAL A 113 31.81 -12.33 -16.52
C VAL A 113 31.54 -11.19 -17.50
N SER A 114 32.48 -10.87 -18.35
CA SER A 114 32.33 -9.92 -19.46
C SER A 114 32.60 -10.61 -20.78
N LYS A 115 31.59 -10.72 -21.65
CA LYS A 115 31.72 -11.17 -23.03
C LYS A 115 31.93 -9.94 -23.92
N ASN A 116 33.15 -9.69 -24.36
CA ASN A 116 33.42 -8.63 -25.33
C ASN A 116 33.00 -9.10 -26.73
N ASN A 117 31.85 -8.64 -27.18
CA ASN A 117 31.47 -8.75 -28.59
C ASN A 117 32.34 -7.79 -29.41
N PHE A 118 33.40 -8.25 -30.00
CA PHE A 118 34.07 -7.51 -31.09
C PHE A 118 33.10 -7.48 -32.29
N TYR A 119 32.76 -6.28 -32.75
CA TYR A 119 32.16 -6.05 -34.06
C TYR A 119 33.14 -6.49 -35.16
N GLY A 120 33.08 -7.77 -35.55
CA GLY A 120 33.89 -8.36 -36.61
C GLY A 120 33.21 -9.61 -37.14
N LYS A 121 33.37 -9.91 -38.43
CA LYS A 121 32.64 -10.93 -39.20
C LYS A 121 32.71 -12.39 -38.68
N ASP A 122 33.42 -12.67 -37.60
CA ASP A 122 33.50 -14.00 -36.98
C ASP A 122 32.65 -14.05 -35.71
N ARG A 123 31.40 -14.50 -35.84
CA ARG A 123 30.39 -14.64 -34.81
C ARG A 123 30.69 -15.68 -33.70
N ASN A 124 31.80 -16.43 -33.77
CA ASN A 124 32.08 -17.57 -32.89
C ASN A 124 33.28 -17.43 -31.93
N ASN A 125 33.97 -16.28 -31.84
CA ASN A 125 35.13 -16.13 -30.96
C ASN A 125 35.07 -14.90 -30.04
N GLY A 126 33.99 -14.72 -29.32
CA GLY A 126 33.89 -13.75 -28.20
C GLY A 126 34.85 -14.17 -27.08
N LYS A 127 35.97 -13.42 -26.88
CA LYS A 127 36.85 -13.67 -25.73
C LYS A 127 36.13 -13.40 -24.43
N ILE A 128 35.90 -14.44 -23.65
CA ILE A 128 35.36 -14.35 -22.31
C ILE A 128 36.45 -13.80 -21.39
N THR A 129 36.13 -12.72 -20.70
CA THR A 129 37.05 -12.08 -19.74
C THR A 129 36.40 -12.05 -18.35
N LEU A 130 37.19 -12.42 -17.36
CA LEU A 130 36.84 -12.31 -15.97
C LEU A 130 37.65 -11.20 -15.32
N GLU A 131 36.98 -10.23 -14.72
CA GLU A 131 37.65 -9.09 -14.13
C GLU A 131 37.64 -9.18 -12.59
N GLN A 132 38.82 -9.05 -11.99
CA GLN A 132 39.08 -9.08 -10.54
C GLN A 132 38.39 -10.25 -9.80
N PRO A 133 38.47 -11.49 -10.27
CA PRO A 133 37.84 -12.60 -9.60
C PRO A 133 38.49 -12.90 -8.26
N GLU A 134 37.67 -13.43 -7.36
CA GLU A 134 38.13 -14.13 -6.18
C GLU A 134 38.83 -15.43 -6.57
N ILE A 135 39.84 -15.82 -5.78
CA ILE A 135 40.74 -16.93 -6.10
C ILE A 135 40.65 -17.94 -4.98
N TYR A 136 40.15 -19.12 -5.27
CA TYR A 136 40.02 -20.24 -4.34
C TYR A 136 40.77 -21.47 -4.79
N LEU A 137 41.26 -22.27 -3.87
CA LEU A 137 41.60 -23.66 -4.13
C LEU A 137 40.31 -24.48 -4.30
N PRO A 138 40.32 -25.56 -5.10
CA PRO A 138 39.09 -26.36 -5.29
C PRO A 138 38.45 -26.87 -3.98
N GLU A 139 39.26 -27.28 -3.04
CA GLU A 139 38.82 -27.74 -1.71
C GLU A 139 38.22 -26.62 -0.85
N GLU A 140 38.84 -25.42 -0.89
CA GLU A 140 38.30 -24.24 -0.22
C GLU A 140 36.93 -23.83 -0.78
N TYR A 141 36.79 -23.87 -2.10
CA TYR A 141 35.53 -23.51 -2.74
C TYR A 141 34.43 -24.56 -2.47
N ALA A 142 34.79 -25.84 -2.51
CA ALA A 142 33.86 -26.92 -2.18
C ALA A 142 33.28 -26.79 -0.77
N GLY A 143 34.08 -26.36 0.20
CA GLY A 143 33.62 -26.07 1.56
C GLY A 143 32.69 -24.84 1.69
N LYS A 144 32.69 -23.96 0.69
CA LYS A 144 31.79 -22.79 0.64
C LYS A 144 30.58 -22.98 -0.28
N GLN A 145 30.62 -23.97 -1.15
CA GLN A 145 29.56 -24.20 -2.12
C GLN A 145 28.23 -24.46 -1.43
N GLY A 146 27.19 -23.75 -1.88
CA GLY A 146 25.85 -23.80 -1.31
C GLY A 146 25.65 -22.91 -0.07
N THR A 147 26.71 -22.26 0.46
CA THR A 147 26.54 -21.35 1.60
C THR A 147 26.12 -19.97 1.16
N LEU A 148 25.32 -19.32 2.01
CA LEU A 148 24.88 -17.94 1.86
C LEU A 148 25.78 -17.03 2.70
N SER A 149 26.49 -16.11 2.07
CA SER A 149 27.31 -15.13 2.76
C SER A 149 26.59 -13.78 2.87
N PRO A 150 26.47 -13.19 4.05
CA PRO A 150 25.76 -11.92 4.23
C PRO A 150 26.49 -10.75 3.57
N ILE A 151 25.74 -9.87 2.90
CA ILE A 151 26.22 -8.61 2.35
C ILE A 151 25.55 -7.47 3.12
N TYR A 152 26.35 -6.68 3.84
CA TYR A 152 25.88 -5.55 4.65
C TYR A 152 25.94 -4.23 3.88
N ARG A 153 25.21 -3.22 4.37
CA ARG A 153 25.44 -1.82 3.97
C ARG A 153 26.83 -1.41 4.44
N LEU A 154 27.56 -0.70 3.59
CA LEU A 154 28.94 -0.30 3.88
C LEU A 154 29.09 1.21 3.72
N THR A 155 30.09 1.78 4.44
CA THR A 155 30.57 3.14 4.23
C THR A 155 32.03 3.09 3.76
N GLU A 156 32.51 4.18 3.19
CA GLU A 156 33.89 4.26 2.72
C GLU A 156 34.89 3.96 3.85
N GLY A 157 35.77 3.00 3.60
CA GLY A 157 36.75 2.51 4.58
C GLY A 157 36.30 1.31 5.44
N LEU A 158 35.01 0.90 5.41
CA LEU A 158 34.53 -0.29 6.12
C LEU A 158 34.30 -1.44 5.13
N SER A 159 34.89 -2.59 5.37
CA SER A 159 34.73 -3.77 4.50
C SER A 159 33.67 -4.74 5.06
N ASN A 160 32.97 -5.45 4.15
CA ASN A 160 32.01 -6.48 4.54
C ASN A 160 32.61 -7.55 5.47
N LYS A 161 33.87 -7.91 5.24
CA LYS A 161 34.61 -8.86 6.06
C LYS A 161 34.75 -8.41 7.53
N ILE A 162 34.94 -7.11 7.77
CA ILE A 162 35.03 -6.57 9.13
C ILE A 162 33.66 -6.65 9.81
N VAL A 163 32.59 -6.24 9.12
CA VAL A 163 31.23 -6.30 9.66
C VAL A 163 30.85 -7.75 9.97
N THR A 164 30.97 -8.67 9.01
CA THR A 164 30.67 -10.10 9.19
C THR A 164 31.42 -10.72 10.37
N LYS A 165 32.73 -10.40 10.50
CA LYS A 165 33.53 -10.90 11.61
C LYS A 165 33.06 -10.35 12.95
N SER A 166 32.74 -9.07 13.01
CA SER A 166 32.27 -8.42 14.25
C SER A 166 30.92 -8.96 14.69
N VAL A 167 29.96 -9.10 13.75
CA VAL A 167 28.64 -9.71 14.01
C VAL A 167 28.80 -11.14 14.52
N LYS A 168 29.61 -11.96 13.84
CA LYS A 168 29.86 -13.35 14.27
C LYS A 168 30.39 -13.43 15.69
N GLN A 169 31.36 -12.58 16.02
CA GLN A 169 31.97 -12.54 17.34
C GLN A 169 30.98 -12.15 18.44
N VAL A 170 30.10 -11.17 18.17
CA VAL A 170 29.08 -10.77 19.16
C VAL A 170 28.04 -11.87 19.36
N ILE A 171 27.58 -12.51 18.28
CA ILE A 171 26.61 -13.61 18.39
C ILE A 171 27.20 -14.80 19.18
N GLU A 172 28.46 -15.17 18.91
CA GLU A 172 29.08 -16.34 19.55
C GLU A 172 29.43 -16.12 21.03
N ASN A 173 29.79 -14.89 21.45
CA ASN A 173 30.34 -14.65 22.77
C ASN A 173 29.43 -13.87 23.73
N GLU A 174 28.51 -13.06 23.22
CA GLU A 174 27.85 -12.03 24.03
C GLU A 174 26.33 -12.02 23.88
N PHE A 175 25.79 -12.66 22.85
CA PHE A 175 24.36 -12.61 22.58
C PHE A 175 23.57 -13.66 23.36
N ALA A 176 23.01 -13.24 24.48
CA ALA A 176 21.96 -13.99 25.17
C ALA A 176 20.59 -13.48 24.64
N GLY A 177 20.19 -13.97 23.46
CA GLY A 177 18.90 -13.58 22.86
C GLY A 177 17.73 -14.10 23.67
N TYR A 178 17.16 -13.24 24.50
CA TYR A 178 15.99 -13.58 25.28
C TYR A 178 14.71 -13.48 24.46
N GLU A 179 13.88 -14.52 24.56
CA GLU A 179 12.54 -14.54 23.94
C GLU A 179 11.58 -13.63 24.73
N PHE A 180 10.87 -12.77 24.01
CA PHE A 180 9.90 -11.85 24.60
C PHE A 180 8.45 -12.13 24.19
N LEU A 181 8.23 -13.00 23.17
CA LEU A 181 6.90 -13.44 22.81
C LEU A 181 6.43 -14.59 23.70
N ALA A 182 5.12 -14.65 23.93
CA ALA A 182 4.51 -15.77 24.64
C ALA A 182 4.66 -17.07 23.82
N GLU A 183 4.76 -18.20 24.52
CA GLU A 183 4.92 -19.51 23.89
C GLU A 183 3.76 -19.86 22.97
N GLU A 184 2.55 -19.48 23.37
CA GLU A 184 1.32 -19.67 22.60
C GLU A 184 1.36 -18.94 21.26
N ILE A 185 1.97 -17.73 21.20
CA ILE A 185 2.15 -16.96 19.97
C ILE A 185 3.15 -17.68 19.06
N LEU A 186 4.29 -18.13 19.62
CA LEU A 186 5.31 -18.85 18.87
C LEU A 186 4.75 -20.11 18.21
N GLN A 187 3.97 -20.89 18.96
CA GLN A 187 3.36 -22.13 18.47
C GLN A 187 2.25 -21.87 17.47
N LYS A 188 1.33 -20.91 17.75
CA LYS A 188 0.19 -20.60 16.88
C LYS A 188 0.63 -20.17 15.48
N TYR A 189 1.68 -19.34 15.41
CA TYR A 189 2.15 -18.80 14.13
C TYR A 189 3.39 -19.53 13.59
N HIS A 190 3.81 -20.62 14.20
CA HIS A 190 5.00 -21.41 13.82
C HIS A 190 6.24 -20.52 13.63
N LEU A 191 6.55 -19.69 14.64
CA LEU A 191 7.67 -18.78 14.59
C LEU A 191 8.94 -19.41 15.15
N MET A 192 10.05 -19.17 14.47
CA MET A 192 11.39 -19.52 14.96
C MET A 192 11.70 -18.77 16.26
N GLY A 193 12.45 -19.40 17.19
CA GLY A 193 12.92 -18.71 18.41
C GLY A 193 13.82 -17.53 18.08
N TYR A 194 13.75 -16.45 18.88
CA TYR A 194 14.44 -15.18 18.59
C TYR A 194 15.96 -15.34 18.41
N GLN A 195 16.62 -16.05 19.31
CA GLN A 195 18.07 -16.29 19.21
C GLN A 195 18.45 -17.03 17.92
N THR A 196 17.67 -18.05 17.54
CA THR A 196 17.88 -18.79 16.29
C THR A 196 17.65 -17.89 15.07
N ALA A 197 16.62 -17.06 15.10
CA ALA A 197 16.33 -16.12 14.01
C ALA A 197 17.47 -15.10 13.79
N ILE A 198 18.03 -14.55 14.85
CA ILE A 198 19.21 -13.67 14.76
C ILE A 198 20.41 -14.41 14.17
N LEU A 199 20.68 -15.63 14.61
CA LEU A 199 21.78 -16.42 14.05
C LEU A 199 21.56 -16.69 12.56
N LYS A 200 20.36 -17.18 12.19
CA LYS A 200 20.06 -17.60 10.81
C LYS A 200 19.84 -16.43 9.84
N ILE A 201 19.48 -15.23 10.29
CA ILE A 201 19.47 -14.05 9.43
C ILE A 201 20.87 -13.59 9.05
N HIS A 202 21.86 -13.77 9.92
CA HIS A 202 23.24 -13.40 9.64
C HIS A 202 24.03 -14.52 8.96
N PHE A 203 23.78 -15.77 9.35
CA PHE A 203 24.53 -16.94 8.90
C PHE A 203 23.60 -18.11 8.59
N PRO A 204 22.75 -18.00 7.55
CA PRO A 204 21.86 -19.07 7.16
C PRO A 204 22.64 -20.20 6.48
N GLU A 205 22.20 -21.42 6.67
CA GLU A 205 22.72 -22.60 5.95
C GLU A 205 21.95 -22.81 4.64
N THR A 206 20.65 -22.52 4.66
CA THR A 206 19.78 -22.64 3.48
C THR A 206 18.96 -21.36 3.26
N GLU A 207 18.37 -21.22 2.07
CA GLU A 207 17.49 -20.11 1.74
C GLU A 207 16.20 -20.15 2.57
N GLU A 208 15.68 -21.33 2.85
CA GLU A 208 14.49 -21.53 3.68
C GLU A 208 14.71 -21.02 5.10
N GLU A 209 15.85 -21.37 5.71
CA GLU A 209 16.21 -20.87 7.05
C GLU A 209 16.31 -19.35 7.09
N MET A 210 16.88 -18.75 6.05
CA MET A 210 16.97 -17.29 5.91
C MET A 210 15.59 -16.66 5.83
N GLN A 211 14.67 -17.25 5.04
CA GLN A 211 13.32 -16.75 4.89
C GLN A 211 12.52 -16.88 6.19
N GLU A 212 12.63 -17.99 6.90
CA GLU A 212 11.98 -18.20 8.21
C GLU A 212 12.52 -17.19 9.26
N ALA A 213 13.82 -16.99 9.31
CA ALA A 213 14.45 -16.02 10.20
C ALA A 213 13.97 -14.59 9.87
N ARG A 214 13.94 -14.24 8.58
CA ARG A 214 13.42 -12.95 8.11
C ARG A 214 11.96 -12.76 8.51
N ARG A 215 11.11 -13.77 8.29
CA ARG A 215 9.69 -13.73 8.68
C ARG A 215 9.54 -13.50 10.18
N ARG A 216 10.34 -14.19 11.01
CA ARG A 216 10.31 -14.01 12.47
C ARG A 216 10.68 -12.60 12.89
N LEU A 217 11.72 -12.01 12.29
CA LEU A 217 12.18 -10.67 12.63
C LEU A 217 11.21 -9.58 12.12
N ALA A 218 10.63 -9.77 10.94
CA ALA A 218 9.56 -8.90 10.43
C ALA A 218 8.31 -8.96 11.34
N PHE A 219 7.94 -10.15 11.82
CA PHE A 219 6.87 -10.28 12.81
C PHE A 219 7.15 -9.49 14.09
N ASN A 220 8.39 -9.52 14.58
CA ASN A 220 8.77 -8.77 15.77
C ASN A 220 8.63 -7.26 15.59
N GLU A 221 9.07 -6.73 14.44
CA GLU A 221 8.96 -5.30 14.14
C GLU A 221 7.49 -4.86 14.08
N PHE A 222 6.65 -5.63 13.38
CA PHE A 222 5.21 -5.34 13.33
C PHE A 222 4.53 -5.48 14.69
N PHE A 223 4.85 -6.51 15.45
CA PHE A 223 4.29 -6.72 16.78
C PHE A 223 4.63 -5.57 17.73
N LEU A 224 5.90 -5.15 17.80
CA LEU A 224 6.32 -4.02 18.62
C LEU A 224 5.70 -2.70 18.17
N PHE A 225 5.60 -2.47 16.86
CA PHE A 225 4.94 -1.30 16.31
C PHE A 225 3.48 -1.22 16.73
N LEU A 226 2.74 -2.33 16.62
CA LEU A 226 1.32 -2.39 16.98
C LEU A 226 1.11 -2.27 18.49
N MET A 227 1.95 -2.90 19.29
CA MET A 227 1.94 -2.73 20.75
C MET A 227 2.24 -1.29 21.17
N ALA A 228 3.17 -0.61 20.47
CA ALA A 228 3.44 0.81 20.70
C ALA A 228 2.22 1.69 20.39
N LEU A 229 1.57 1.45 19.24
CA LEU A 229 0.31 2.13 18.89
C LEU A 229 -0.78 1.95 19.95
N HIS A 230 -0.96 0.73 20.45
CA HIS A 230 -1.94 0.45 21.49
C HIS A 230 -1.60 1.17 22.79
N ARG A 231 -0.32 1.20 23.17
CA ARG A 231 0.13 1.91 24.39
C ARG A 231 -0.12 3.41 24.30
N PHE A 232 0.14 4.05 23.16
CA PHE A 232 -0.21 5.47 22.97
C PHE A 232 -1.70 5.73 23.14
N LYS A 233 -2.56 4.86 22.59
CA LYS A 233 -4.01 4.94 22.80
C LYS A 233 -4.42 4.83 24.28
N GLU A 234 -3.68 4.06 25.07
CA GLU A 234 -3.94 3.94 26.52
C GLU A 234 -3.44 5.16 27.30
N GLU A 235 -2.33 5.77 26.88
CA GLU A 235 -1.72 6.94 27.56
C GLU A 235 -2.47 8.26 27.31
N GLU A 236 -3.22 8.40 26.19
CA GLU A 236 -4.09 9.56 25.93
C GLU A 236 -5.25 9.71 26.93
N GLY A 237 -5.34 8.81 27.89
CA GLY A 237 -6.36 8.79 28.95
C GLY A 237 -7.60 7.99 28.53
N VAL A 238 -8.32 7.49 29.54
CA VAL A 238 -9.60 6.79 29.30
C VAL A 238 -10.65 7.85 28.98
N VAL A 239 -10.80 8.19 27.71
CA VAL A 239 -11.95 8.97 27.25
C VAL A 239 -13.20 8.11 27.44
N LEU A 240 -14.11 8.56 28.33
CA LEU A 240 -15.36 7.88 28.55
C LEU A 240 -16.34 8.20 27.42
N ASN A 241 -17.18 7.23 27.11
CA ASN A 241 -18.29 7.42 26.19
C ASN A 241 -19.39 8.29 26.83
N GLU A 242 -19.48 9.54 26.38
CA GLU A 242 -20.48 10.50 26.85
C GLU A 242 -21.86 10.30 26.19
N TYR A 243 -21.93 9.49 25.12
CA TYR A 243 -23.12 9.29 24.31
C TYR A 243 -23.46 7.80 24.16
N PRO A 244 -23.65 7.04 25.26
CA PRO A 244 -23.95 5.63 25.16
C PRO A 244 -25.33 5.39 24.55
N VAL A 245 -25.45 4.39 23.68
CA VAL A 245 -26.71 3.97 23.06
C VAL A 245 -26.92 2.49 23.28
N ASP A 246 -28.07 2.14 23.90
CA ASP A 246 -28.43 0.76 24.21
C ASP A 246 -29.80 0.34 23.62
N ASP A 247 -30.63 1.28 23.16
CA ASP A 247 -31.92 0.99 22.53
C ASP A 247 -31.90 1.24 21.01
N PHE A 248 -31.98 0.16 20.25
CA PHE A 248 -31.95 0.16 18.79
C PHE A 248 -33.28 -0.21 18.13
N LYS A 249 -34.35 -0.42 18.92
CA LYS A 249 -35.64 -0.93 18.41
C LYS A 249 -36.25 -0.10 17.29
N ARG A 250 -36.16 1.22 17.38
CA ARG A 250 -36.71 2.13 16.34
C ARG A 250 -35.96 2.02 15.03
N THR A 251 -34.64 1.90 15.11
CA THR A 251 -33.79 1.69 13.91
C THR A 251 -33.99 0.29 13.34
N ASP A 252 -34.16 -0.73 14.18
CA ASP A 252 -34.46 -2.09 13.73
C ASP A 252 -35.77 -2.14 12.95
N ALA A 253 -36.84 -1.49 13.45
CA ALA A 253 -38.10 -1.37 12.71
C ALA A 253 -37.93 -0.66 11.35
N PHE A 254 -37.09 0.36 11.27
CA PHE A 254 -36.75 0.99 10.00
C PHE A 254 -35.99 0.02 9.06
N LEU A 255 -35.02 -0.73 9.57
CA LEU A 255 -34.27 -1.70 8.75
C LEU A 255 -35.15 -2.82 8.21
N GLU A 256 -36.16 -3.27 8.97
CA GLU A 256 -37.15 -4.25 8.55
C GLU A 256 -38.11 -3.70 7.48
N SER A 257 -38.33 -2.38 7.42
CA SER A 257 -39.19 -1.74 6.41
C SER A 257 -38.51 -1.51 5.06
N LEU A 258 -37.19 -1.73 4.97
CA LEU A 258 -36.46 -1.55 3.71
C LEU A 258 -36.95 -2.52 2.61
N PRO A 259 -37.02 -2.08 1.35
CA PRO A 259 -37.47 -2.92 0.22
C PRO A 259 -36.43 -4.01 -0.19
N TYR A 260 -35.38 -4.17 0.58
CA TYR A 260 -34.29 -5.14 0.34
C TYR A 260 -33.70 -5.59 1.69
N GLU A 261 -33.12 -6.78 1.69
CA GLU A 261 -32.42 -7.31 2.87
C GLU A 261 -30.98 -6.82 2.91
N LEU A 262 -30.49 -6.52 4.11
CA LEU A 262 -29.09 -6.23 4.33
C LEU A 262 -28.23 -7.50 4.15
N THR A 263 -27.04 -7.35 3.58
CA THR A 263 -26.07 -8.43 3.46
C THR A 263 -25.54 -8.87 4.83
N GLY A 264 -24.97 -10.08 4.90
CA GLY A 264 -24.35 -10.60 6.12
C GLY A 264 -23.23 -9.69 6.62
N ALA A 265 -22.41 -9.16 5.71
CA ALA A 265 -21.34 -8.22 6.02
C ALA A 265 -21.88 -6.90 6.59
N GLN A 266 -22.94 -6.32 6.03
CA GLN A 266 -23.58 -5.10 6.56
C GLN A 266 -24.13 -5.32 7.96
N LYS A 267 -24.88 -6.42 8.19
CA LYS A 267 -25.40 -6.79 9.52
C LYS A 267 -24.28 -6.93 10.56
N LYS A 268 -23.16 -7.56 10.16
CA LYS A 268 -21.97 -7.71 11.02
C LYS A 268 -21.37 -6.36 11.40
N VAL A 269 -21.22 -5.45 10.45
CA VAL A 269 -20.64 -4.12 10.70
C VAL A 269 -21.55 -3.28 11.58
N ILE A 270 -22.87 -3.33 11.36
CA ILE A 270 -23.86 -2.66 12.23
C ILE A 270 -23.77 -3.21 13.66
N ALA A 271 -23.66 -4.53 13.84
CA ALA A 271 -23.52 -5.11 15.17
C ALA A 271 -22.21 -4.66 15.87
N GLN A 272 -21.11 -4.56 15.15
CA GLN A 272 -19.84 -4.05 15.67
C GLN A 272 -19.98 -2.58 16.10
N MET A 273 -20.56 -1.73 15.26
CA MET A 273 -20.82 -0.32 15.53
C MET A 273 -21.70 -0.13 16.80
N ARG A 274 -22.77 -0.90 16.93
CA ARG A 274 -23.68 -0.84 18.08
C ARG A 274 -23.01 -1.32 19.37
N ASN A 275 -22.14 -2.32 19.28
CA ASN A 275 -21.32 -2.75 20.41
C ASN A 275 -20.38 -1.62 20.89
N ASP A 276 -19.83 -0.84 19.96
CA ASP A 276 -19.01 0.32 20.31
C ASP A 276 -19.86 1.44 20.93
N PHE A 277 -21.06 1.70 20.41
CA PHE A 277 -21.98 2.70 20.96
C PHE A 277 -22.38 2.38 22.41
N SER A 278 -22.61 1.11 22.74
CA SER A 278 -22.86 0.65 24.09
C SER A 278 -21.61 0.51 24.95
N GLY A 279 -20.43 0.66 24.35
CA GLY A 279 -19.13 0.49 24.99
C GLY A 279 -18.77 1.62 25.96
N LYS A 280 -17.73 1.42 26.75
CA LYS A 280 -17.22 2.40 27.72
C LYS A 280 -16.41 3.53 27.07
N ARG A 281 -15.95 3.35 25.83
CA ARG A 281 -15.16 4.32 25.05
C ARG A 281 -15.93 4.76 23.81
N PRO A 282 -15.75 5.98 23.31
CA PRO A 282 -16.36 6.40 22.05
C PRO A 282 -15.85 5.53 20.90
N MET A 283 -16.74 5.22 19.95
CA MET A 283 -16.37 4.52 18.74
C MET A 283 -15.35 5.33 17.92
N ASN A 284 -14.31 4.68 17.42
CA ASN A 284 -13.40 5.25 16.43
C ASN A 284 -13.15 4.18 15.34
N ARG A 285 -13.97 4.18 14.27
CA ARG A 285 -14.07 3.05 13.34
C ARG A 285 -13.97 3.45 11.87
N LEU A 286 -13.13 2.71 11.14
CA LEU A 286 -13.06 2.74 9.68
C LEU A 286 -13.97 1.67 9.07
N ILE A 287 -14.96 2.09 8.28
CA ILE A 287 -15.79 1.19 7.47
C ILE A 287 -15.28 1.18 6.05
N GLN A 288 -14.75 0.05 5.65
CA GLN A 288 -14.17 -0.18 4.36
C GLN A 288 -15.06 -1.09 3.52
N GLY A 289 -15.25 -0.77 2.25
CA GLY A 289 -16.04 -1.61 1.35
C GLY A 289 -15.96 -1.08 -0.07
N ASP A 290 -16.18 -1.96 -1.02
CA ASP A 290 -16.15 -1.61 -2.44
C ASP A 290 -17.21 -0.58 -2.82
N VAL A 291 -17.07 0.04 -3.99
CA VAL A 291 -18.08 0.96 -4.53
C VAL A 291 -19.41 0.22 -4.69
N GLY A 292 -20.45 0.74 -4.03
CA GLY A 292 -21.79 0.15 -4.04
C GLY A 292 -21.98 -1.07 -3.12
N SER A 293 -21.08 -1.31 -2.15
CA SER A 293 -21.28 -2.29 -1.07
C SER A 293 -22.35 -1.88 -0.05
N GLY A 294 -22.89 -0.66 -0.15
CA GLY A 294 -23.93 -0.14 0.73
C GLY A 294 -23.42 0.47 2.02
N LYS A 295 -22.23 1.10 2.03
CA LYS A 295 -21.71 1.86 3.18
C LYS A 295 -22.69 2.92 3.69
N THR A 296 -23.43 3.56 2.77
CA THR A 296 -24.40 4.62 3.10
C THR A 296 -25.53 4.15 4.03
N ILE A 297 -26.05 2.92 3.85
CA ILE A 297 -27.10 2.39 4.74
C ILE A 297 -26.55 2.11 6.14
N VAL A 298 -25.28 1.68 6.26
CA VAL A 298 -24.63 1.51 7.56
C VAL A 298 -24.43 2.85 8.24
N ALA A 299 -24.01 3.88 7.51
CA ALA A 299 -23.90 5.25 8.00
C ALA A 299 -25.26 5.80 8.46
N LEU A 300 -26.31 5.62 7.67
CA LEU A 300 -27.67 6.01 8.02
C LEU A 300 -28.14 5.30 9.28
N THR A 301 -27.88 3.99 9.41
CA THR A 301 -28.20 3.24 10.61
C THR A 301 -27.57 3.87 11.86
N GLY A 302 -26.29 4.23 11.79
CA GLY A 302 -25.60 4.91 12.89
C GLY A 302 -26.19 6.28 13.21
N LEU A 303 -26.51 7.08 12.18
CA LEU A 303 -27.18 8.38 12.38
C LEU A 303 -28.55 8.23 13.04
N LEU A 304 -29.33 7.23 12.65
CA LEU A 304 -30.62 6.95 13.25
C LEU A 304 -30.52 6.46 14.72
N ASP A 305 -29.57 5.54 14.96
CA ASP A 305 -29.32 5.02 16.32
C ASP A 305 -29.04 6.18 17.30
N ILE A 306 -28.23 7.17 16.88
CA ILE A 306 -27.88 8.36 17.65
C ILE A 306 -29.05 9.36 17.73
N ALA A 307 -29.70 9.67 16.62
CA ALA A 307 -30.76 10.66 16.55
C ALA A 307 -32.01 10.24 17.37
N PHE A 308 -32.32 8.96 17.41
CA PHE A 308 -33.44 8.45 18.23
C PHE A 308 -33.20 8.56 19.73
N GLN A 309 -31.96 8.76 20.18
CA GLN A 309 -31.63 9.09 21.57
C GLN A 309 -31.67 10.60 21.85
N GLY A 310 -31.98 11.42 20.83
CA GLY A 310 -32.01 12.88 20.95
C GLY A 310 -30.63 13.54 20.80
N TYR A 311 -29.65 12.84 20.30
CA TYR A 311 -28.34 13.38 19.99
C TYR A 311 -28.24 13.78 18.51
N GLN A 312 -27.24 14.61 18.19
CA GLN A 312 -26.97 15.02 16.81
C GLN A 312 -25.92 14.13 16.15
N GLY A 313 -26.14 13.82 14.86
CA GLY A 313 -25.16 13.15 13.99
C GLY A 313 -24.78 14.02 12.81
N ALA A 314 -23.48 14.07 12.46
CA ALA A 314 -22.96 14.83 11.32
C ALA A 314 -22.36 13.91 10.27
N LEU A 315 -22.73 14.09 8.99
CA LEU A 315 -22.17 13.40 7.83
C LEU A 315 -21.45 14.40 6.93
N MET A 316 -20.14 14.27 6.83
CA MET A 316 -19.29 15.09 5.97
C MET A 316 -19.02 14.38 4.64
N ALA A 317 -19.41 15.02 3.55
CA ALA A 317 -19.15 14.57 2.19
C ALA A 317 -18.05 15.40 1.51
N PRO A 318 -17.24 14.83 0.60
CA PRO A 318 -16.13 15.52 -0.04
C PRO A 318 -16.55 16.62 -1.01
N THR A 319 -17.76 16.57 -1.52
CA THR A 319 -18.27 17.56 -2.49
C THR A 319 -19.70 17.95 -2.18
N GLU A 320 -20.10 19.13 -2.67
CA GLU A 320 -21.46 19.66 -2.50
C GLU A 320 -22.49 18.75 -3.19
N VAL A 321 -22.19 18.24 -4.36
CA VAL A 321 -23.07 17.33 -5.10
C VAL A 321 -23.37 16.06 -4.27
N LEU A 322 -22.34 15.49 -3.67
CA LEU A 322 -22.52 14.29 -2.84
C LEU A 322 -23.28 14.61 -1.54
N ALA A 323 -23.01 15.78 -0.94
CA ALA A 323 -23.76 16.24 0.23
C ALA A 323 -25.26 16.41 -0.07
N VAL A 324 -25.59 17.02 -1.21
CA VAL A 324 -26.98 17.17 -1.69
C VAL A 324 -27.63 15.80 -1.94
N GLN A 325 -26.92 14.88 -2.61
CA GLN A 325 -27.44 13.52 -2.85
C GLN A 325 -27.73 12.76 -1.55
N HIS A 326 -26.82 12.82 -0.57
CA HIS A 326 -27.05 12.22 0.73
C HIS A 326 -28.25 12.86 1.43
N TYR A 327 -28.33 14.19 1.40
CA TYR A 327 -29.45 14.94 1.98
C TYR A 327 -30.80 14.50 1.36
N GLU A 328 -30.91 14.51 0.03
CA GLU A 328 -32.14 14.12 -0.66
C GLU A 328 -32.52 12.67 -0.43
N SER A 329 -31.53 11.76 -0.51
CA SER A 329 -31.75 10.33 -0.32
C SER A 329 -32.19 10.01 1.11
N ILE A 330 -31.54 10.59 2.10
CA ILE A 330 -31.84 10.38 3.53
C ILE A 330 -33.21 11.01 3.86
N SER A 331 -33.44 12.27 3.46
CA SER A 331 -34.72 12.95 3.68
C SER A 331 -35.88 12.15 3.11
N LYS A 332 -35.76 11.67 1.87
CA LYS A 332 -36.76 10.84 1.22
C LYS A 332 -37.02 9.53 1.99
N MET A 333 -35.97 8.82 2.43
CA MET A 333 -36.14 7.60 3.21
C MET A 333 -36.86 7.86 4.54
N LEU A 334 -36.55 8.97 5.21
CA LEU A 334 -37.23 9.35 6.46
C LEU A 334 -38.71 9.67 6.24
N GLU A 335 -39.04 10.42 5.18
CA GLU A 335 -40.40 10.74 4.78
C GLU A 335 -41.22 9.50 4.43
N GLU A 336 -40.69 8.62 3.57
CA GLU A 336 -41.34 7.38 3.16
C GLU A 336 -41.64 6.43 4.33
N ASN A 337 -40.82 6.47 5.39
CA ASN A 337 -41.00 5.65 6.60
C ASN A 337 -41.65 6.41 7.76
N ASN A 338 -42.16 7.62 7.55
CA ASN A 338 -42.79 8.46 8.57
C ASN A 338 -41.90 8.68 9.82
N ILE A 339 -40.60 8.85 9.65
CA ILE A 339 -39.64 9.09 10.73
C ILE A 339 -39.53 10.60 10.98
N PRO A 340 -39.93 11.10 12.17
CA PRO A 340 -39.99 12.53 12.45
C PRO A 340 -38.64 13.13 12.86
N LEU A 341 -37.56 12.82 12.12
CA LEU A 341 -36.23 13.39 12.30
C LEU A 341 -35.95 14.47 11.25
N ARG A 342 -35.26 15.52 11.63
CA ARG A 342 -34.94 16.65 10.76
C ARG A 342 -33.51 16.57 10.25
N VAL A 343 -33.40 16.59 8.92
CA VAL A 343 -32.10 16.63 8.23
C VAL A 343 -31.81 18.08 7.82
N GLU A 344 -30.59 18.54 8.08
CA GLU A 344 -30.10 19.87 7.70
C GLU A 344 -28.97 19.75 6.70
N LEU A 345 -29.05 20.51 5.60
CA LEU A 345 -27.96 20.59 4.60
C LEU A 345 -27.14 21.85 4.86
N LEU A 346 -25.80 21.73 4.86
CA LEU A 346 -24.89 22.84 5.00
C LEU A 346 -23.72 22.74 4.02
N THR A 347 -23.74 23.59 2.98
CA THR A 347 -22.71 23.62 1.92
C THR A 347 -22.08 25.00 1.74
N GLY A 348 -20.96 25.06 1.04
CA GLY A 348 -20.23 26.30 0.79
C GLY A 348 -20.99 27.29 -0.10
N SER A 349 -21.77 26.82 -1.06
CA SER A 349 -22.52 27.64 -2.04
C SER A 349 -23.83 28.24 -1.52
N MET A 350 -24.34 27.82 -0.35
CA MET A 350 -25.57 28.35 0.23
C MET A 350 -25.46 29.86 0.49
N LYS A 351 -26.59 30.54 0.34
CA LYS A 351 -26.68 31.98 0.64
C LYS A 351 -26.46 32.26 2.13
N ALA A 352 -25.89 33.44 2.44
CA ALA A 352 -25.57 33.79 3.84
C ALA A 352 -26.77 33.74 4.79
N LYS A 353 -27.97 34.08 4.32
CA LYS A 353 -29.21 34.00 5.11
C LYS A 353 -29.57 32.54 5.44
N GLU A 354 -29.50 31.66 4.47
CA GLU A 354 -29.79 30.24 4.62
C GLU A 354 -28.81 29.57 5.57
N LYS A 355 -27.50 29.86 5.42
CA LYS A 355 -26.46 29.40 6.35
C LYS A 355 -26.73 29.80 7.78
N ARG A 356 -27.11 31.09 7.99
CA ARG A 356 -27.40 31.58 9.33
C ARG A 356 -28.59 30.86 9.96
N GLN A 357 -29.65 30.62 9.22
CA GLN A 357 -30.81 29.86 9.68
C GLN A 357 -30.45 28.40 9.99
N ALA A 358 -29.59 27.76 9.16
CA ALA A 358 -29.09 26.42 9.45
C ALA A 358 -28.25 26.40 10.75
N TYR A 359 -27.36 27.36 10.95
CA TYR A 359 -26.59 27.47 12.20
C TYR A 359 -27.48 27.59 13.43
N GLU A 360 -28.51 28.44 13.38
CA GLU A 360 -29.47 28.61 14.48
C GLU A 360 -30.21 27.29 14.78
N ARG A 361 -30.65 26.54 13.75
CA ARG A 361 -31.33 25.25 13.95
C ARG A 361 -30.40 24.17 14.53
N ILE A 362 -29.14 24.14 14.10
CA ILE A 362 -28.13 23.22 14.63
C ILE A 362 -27.84 23.55 16.11
N GLU A 363 -27.59 24.82 16.42
CA GLU A 363 -27.26 25.26 17.78
C GLU A 363 -28.42 25.06 18.79
N LEU A 364 -29.65 25.15 18.31
CA LEU A 364 -30.85 24.93 19.12
C LEU A 364 -31.24 23.43 19.23
N GLY A 365 -30.51 22.51 18.61
CA GLY A 365 -30.84 21.08 18.62
C GLY A 365 -32.14 20.75 17.85
N ILE A 366 -32.57 21.62 16.92
CA ILE A 366 -33.78 21.38 16.12
C ILE A 366 -33.46 20.40 14.97
N SER A 367 -32.23 20.39 14.48
CA SER A 367 -31.76 19.49 13.45
C SER A 367 -31.05 18.28 14.06
N ASP A 368 -31.52 17.08 13.75
CA ASP A 368 -31.02 15.81 14.31
C ASP A 368 -29.83 15.25 13.48
N ILE A 369 -29.91 15.37 12.17
CA ILE A 369 -28.89 14.89 11.22
C ILE A 369 -28.39 16.08 10.39
N ILE A 370 -27.10 16.31 10.41
CA ILE A 370 -26.46 17.41 9.70
C ILE A 370 -25.59 16.84 8.56
N ILE A 371 -25.89 17.20 7.33
CA ILE A 371 -25.15 16.75 6.15
C ILE A 371 -24.49 17.94 5.49
N GLY A 372 -23.21 17.83 5.12
CA GLY A 372 -22.56 18.92 4.44
C GLY A 372 -21.14 18.61 3.99
N THR A 373 -20.48 19.66 3.50
CA THR A 373 -19.06 19.60 3.14
C THR A 373 -18.21 20.11 4.31
N HIS A 374 -16.99 20.57 4.04
CA HIS A 374 -16.16 21.26 5.04
C HIS A 374 -16.86 22.47 5.73
N ALA A 375 -18.02 22.87 5.25
CA ALA A 375 -18.81 23.93 5.90
C ALA A 375 -19.26 23.55 7.32
N ILE A 376 -19.48 22.23 7.59
CA ILE A 376 -19.94 21.74 8.91
C ILE A 376 -18.85 21.79 9.99
N ILE A 377 -17.58 21.93 9.61
CA ILE A 377 -16.44 22.04 10.55
C ILE A 377 -16.02 23.49 10.82
N GLN A 378 -16.65 24.48 10.18
CA GLN A 378 -16.32 25.89 10.39
C GLN A 378 -16.62 26.35 11.82
N ASP A 379 -15.83 27.26 12.35
CA ASP A 379 -15.94 27.73 13.74
C ASP A 379 -17.30 28.37 14.06
N ALA A 380 -17.97 28.90 13.04
CA ALA A 380 -19.33 29.46 13.16
C ALA A 380 -20.42 28.41 13.46
N VAL A 381 -20.17 27.12 13.18
CA VAL A 381 -21.12 26.04 13.46
C VAL A 381 -20.95 25.55 14.89
N ARG A 382 -21.98 25.71 15.70
CA ARG A 382 -22.06 25.20 17.07
C ARG A 382 -23.10 24.12 17.11
N TYR A 383 -22.73 22.97 17.62
CA TYR A 383 -23.63 21.84 17.81
C TYR A 383 -24.24 21.88 19.23
N TYR A 384 -25.46 21.44 19.37
CA TYR A 384 -26.11 21.32 20.67
C TYR A 384 -25.57 20.13 21.47
N ASN A 385 -25.49 18.94 20.81
CA ASN A 385 -25.02 17.69 21.42
C ASN A 385 -24.55 16.70 20.34
N LEU A 386 -23.46 17.03 19.65
CA LEU A 386 -22.89 16.20 18.58
C LEU A 386 -22.30 14.90 19.14
N ALA A 387 -22.93 13.77 18.84
CA ALA A 387 -22.55 12.44 19.34
C ALA A 387 -21.93 11.52 18.28
N LEU A 388 -22.18 11.75 16.98
CA LEU A 388 -21.61 10.95 15.91
C LEU A 388 -21.10 11.84 14.76
N VAL A 389 -19.88 11.59 14.36
CA VAL A 389 -19.23 12.21 13.21
C VAL A 389 -18.92 11.15 12.17
N ILE A 390 -19.47 11.30 10.97
CA ILE A 390 -19.20 10.43 9.83
C ILE A 390 -18.45 11.20 8.75
N THR A 391 -17.34 10.66 8.27
CA THR A 391 -16.61 11.22 7.12
C THR A 391 -16.63 10.24 5.96
N ASP A 392 -17.12 10.68 4.80
CA ASP A 392 -17.14 9.87 3.59
C ASP A 392 -15.91 10.17 2.71
N GLU A 393 -15.33 9.14 2.07
CA GLU A 393 -14.16 9.24 1.16
C GLU A 393 -12.94 9.91 1.82
N GLN A 394 -12.47 9.36 2.92
CA GLN A 394 -11.42 9.91 3.79
C GLN A 394 -10.13 10.32 3.06
N HIS A 395 -9.72 9.61 1.99
CA HIS A 395 -8.48 9.91 1.26
C HIS A 395 -8.42 11.36 0.71
N ARG A 396 -9.53 12.08 0.70
CA ARG A 396 -9.66 13.49 0.28
C ARG A 396 -9.66 14.47 1.44
N PHE A 397 -9.71 13.99 2.69
CA PHE A 397 -9.70 14.81 3.90
C PHE A 397 -8.42 14.57 4.69
N GLY A 398 -7.74 15.63 5.11
CA GLY A 398 -6.59 15.53 6.02
C GLY A 398 -7.02 15.16 7.44
N VAL A 399 -6.14 14.51 8.22
CA VAL A 399 -6.33 14.17 9.64
C VAL A 399 -6.83 15.39 10.44
N LYS A 400 -6.24 16.58 10.20
CA LYS A 400 -6.61 17.86 10.84
C LYS A 400 -8.09 18.28 10.67
N GLN A 401 -8.77 17.84 9.60
CA GLN A 401 -10.18 18.20 9.37
C GLN A 401 -11.10 17.31 10.20
N ARG A 402 -10.73 16.04 10.37
CA ARG A 402 -11.41 15.09 11.24
C ARG A 402 -11.32 15.53 12.71
N GLU A 403 -10.12 15.87 13.18
CA GLU A 403 -9.87 16.40 14.51
C GLU A 403 -10.75 17.63 14.80
N LYS A 404 -10.74 18.60 13.90
CA LYS A 404 -11.57 19.82 14.03
C LYS A 404 -13.08 19.53 14.15
N LEU A 405 -13.58 18.47 13.50
CA LEU A 405 -14.99 18.12 13.62
C LEU A 405 -15.24 17.35 14.92
N SER A 406 -14.32 16.50 15.34
CA SER A 406 -14.38 15.82 16.66
C SER A 406 -14.32 16.81 17.82
N ASP A 407 -13.54 17.88 17.71
CA ASP A 407 -13.45 18.94 18.72
C ASP A 407 -14.75 19.74 18.92
N LYS A 408 -15.74 19.57 18.04
CA LYS A 408 -17.05 20.22 18.13
C LYS A 408 -18.03 19.55 19.09
N GLY A 409 -17.73 18.31 19.52
CA GLY A 409 -18.47 17.54 20.52
C GLY A 409 -17.61 17.22 21.73
N LEU A 410 -18.23 16.64 22.76
CA LEU A 410 -17.52 16.07 23.91
C LEU A 410 -17.14 14.62 23.58
N TYR A 411 -16.05 14.43 22.80
CA TYR A 411 -15.59 13.12 22.36
C TYR A 411 -16.66 12.30 21.61
N PRO A 412 -17.16 12.78 20.47
CA PRO A 412 -18.18 12.08 19.71
C PRO A 412 -17.65 10.75 19.16
N HIS A 413 -18.53 9.81 18.87
CA HIS A 413 -18.21 8.64 18.07
C HIS A 413 -17.73 9.07 16.67
N ILE A 414 -16.70 8.42 16.17
CA ILE A 414 -16.12 8.72 14.85
C ILE A 414 -16.29 7.51 13.94
N MET A 415 -16.89 7.74 12.79
CA MET A 415 -17.00 6.77 11.70
C MET A 415 -16.35 7.34 10.45
N VAL A 416 -15.44 6.59 9.90
CA VAL A 416 -14.76 6.94 8.64
C VAL A 416 -15.17 5.93 7.59
N MET A 417 -15.60 6.39 6.41
CA MET A 417 -15.92 5.52 5.29
C MET A 417 -14.91 5.66 4.17
N SER A 418 -14.52 4.55 3.57
CA SER A 418 -13.67 4.52 2.39
C SER A 418 -14.25 3.60 1.31
N ALA A 419 -14.35 4.12 0.09
CA ALA A 419 -14.68 3.34 -1.10
C ALA A 419 -13.42 2.84 -1.83
N THR A 420 -12.23 3.28 -1.42
CA THR A 420 -11.00 2.63 -1.85
C THR A 420 -10.82 1.36 -1.04
N PRO A 421 -10.83 0.19 -1.66
CA PRO A 421 -10.39 -1.01 -0.97
C PRO A 421 -8.89 -0.86 -0.71
N ILE A 422 -8.55 -0.56 0.54
CA ILE A 422 -7.17 -0.55 1.00
C ILE A 422 -6.93 -1.96 1.54
N PRO A 423 -5.84 -2.64 1.18
CA PRO A 423 -5.52 -3.92 1.78
C PRO A 423 -5.65 -3.87 3.30
N ARG A 424 -6.30 -4.86 3.90
CA ARG A 424 -6.61 -4.87 5.36
C ARG A 424 -5.36 -4.62 6.20
N THR A 425 -4.25 -5.17 5.78
CA THR A 425 -2.94 -5.02 6.41
C THR A 425 -2.45 -3.58 6.41
N LEU A 426 -2.61 -2.89 5.31
CA LEU A 426 -2.21 -1.49 5.18
C LEU A 426 -3.14 -0.57 5.98
N ALA A 427 -4.43 -0.89 6.04
CA ALA A 427 -5.40 -0.16 6.85
C ALA A 427 -5.04 -0.18 8.35
N ILE A 428 -4.55 -1.29 8.88
CA ILE A 428 -4.10 -1.42 10.28
C ILE A 428 -2.96 -0.44 10.59
N ILE A 429 -2.06 -0.21 9.65
CA ILE A 429 -0.90 0.68 9.84
C ILE A 429 -1.29 2.14 9.63
N LEU A 430 -2.00 2.44 8.53
CA LEU A 430 -2.35 3.83 8.18
C LEU A 430 -3.38 4.45 9.12
N TYR A 431 -4.21 3.62 9.69
CA TYR A 431 -5.32 4.02 10.54
C TYR A 431 -5.29 3.27 11.88
N GLY A 432 -4.09 3.11 12.42
CA GLY A 432 -3.89 2.37 13.68
C GLY A 432 -4.67 2.92 14.89
N ASP A 433 -5.19 4.16 14.77
CA ASP A 433 -6.14 4.76 15.71
C ASP A 433 -7.60 4.29 15.50
N LEU A 434 -7.93 3.68 14.35
CA LEU A 434 -9.28 3.24 14.00
C LEU A 434 -9.43 1.71 14.07
N ASP A 435 -10.57 1.27 14.58
CA ASP A 435 -10.99 -0.11 14.42
C ASP A 435 -11.53 -0.36 13.02
N VAL A 436 -11.09 -1.42 12.35
CA VAL A 436 -11.41 -1.65 10.93
C VAL A 436 -12.56 -2.64 10.78
N SER A 437 -13.61 -2.22 10.08
CA SER A 437 -14.72 -3.07 9.64
C SER A 437 -14.79 -3.13 8.12
N VAL A 438 -15.00 -4.31 7.57
CA VAL A 438 -15.01 -4.52 6.12
C VAL A 438 -16.37 -5.03 5.66
N ILE A 439 -16.92 -4.40 4.61
CA ILE A 439 -18.10 -4.87 3.88
C ILE A 439 -17.58 -5.51 2.59
N ASP A 440 -17.40 -6.81 2.61
CA ASP A 440 -16.85 -7.63 1.52
C ASP A 440 -17.94 -8.32 0.68
N GLU A 441 -19.20 -8.00 0.91
CA GLU A 441 -20.34 -8.49 0.15
C GLU A 441 -21.01 -7.36 -0.62
N LEU A 442 -21.46 -7.68 -1.85
CA LEU A 442 -22.27 -6.77 -2.64
C LEU A 442 -23.77 -7.07 -2.45
N PRO A 443 -24.65 -6.06 -2.48
CA PRO A 443 -26.10 -6.26 -2.41
C PRO A 443 -26.63 -7.18 -3.48
N VAL A 444 -27.66 -7.96 -3.15
CA VAL A 444 -28.31 -8.92 -4.06
C VAL A 444 -28.90 -8.21 -5.28
N GLY A 445 -28.70 -8.79 -6.45
CA GLY A 445 -29.26 -8.28 -7.72
C GLY A 445 -28.30 -7.36 -8.51
N ARG A 446 -27.13 -7.04 -8.00
CA ARG A 446 -26.11 -6.31 -8.77
C ARG A 446 -25.43 -7.23 -9.77
N GLN A 447 -25.46 -6.85 -11.05
CA GLN A 447 -24.76 -7.60 -12.10
C GLN A 447 -23.27 -7.23 -12.13
N PRO A 448 -22.36 -8.21 -12.29
CA PRO A 448 -20.93 -7.92 -12.44
C PRO A 448 -20.69 -7.14 -13.74
N VAL A 449 -19.82 -6.12 -13.66
CA VAL A 449 -19.44 -5.33 -14.84
C VAL A 449 -18.57 -6.20 -15.75
N LYS A 450 -18.91 -6.23 -17.05
CA LYS A 450 -18.09 -6.91 -18.06
C LYS A 450 -16.93 -6.00 -18.48
N ASN A 451 -15.71 -6.49 -18.32
CA ASN A 451 -14.50 -5.73 -18.58
C ASN A 451 -13.81 -6.21 -19.86
N CYS A 452 -13.15 -5.29 -20.57
CA CYS A 452 -12.17 -5.66 -21.60
C CYS A 452 -10.99 -4.68 -21.61
N VAL A 453 -9.79 -5.23 -21.76
CA VAL A 453 -8.56 -4.46 -21.98
C VAL A 453 -8.16 -4.66 -23.44
N VAL A 454 -8.07 -3.56 -24.19
CA VAL A 454 -7.87 -3.58 -25.63
C VAL A 454 -6.81 -2.55 -26.05
N GLY A 455 -6.23 -2.74 -27.24
CA GLY A 455 -5.31 -1.78 -27.84
C GLY A 455 -6.03 -0.62 -28.54
N ARG A 456 -5.26 0.39 -28.92
CA ARG A 456 -5.79 1.60 -29.60
C ARG A 456 -6.53 1.31 -30.91
N GLU A 457 -6.21 0.21 -31.56
CA GLU A 457 -6.83 -0.25 -32.80
C GLU A 457 -8.32 -0.63 -32.62
N TYR A 458 -8.74 -0.84 -31.39
CA TYR A 458 -10.12 -1.19 -31.05
C TYR A 458 -11.06 0.03 -30.99
N ARG A 459 -10.55 1.28 -30.99
CA ARG A 459 -11.35 2.51 -30.86
C ARG A 459 -12.58 2.56 -31.79
N PRO A 460 -12.49 2.24 -33.09
CA PRO A 460 -13.67 2.28 -33.94
C PRO A 460 -14.79 1.32 -33.49
N ASN A 461 -14.43 0.16 -32.98
CA ASN A 461 -15.39 -0.79 -32.41
C ASN A 461 -15.99 -0.28 -31.08
N ALA A 462 -15.15 0.36 -30.24
CA ALA A 462 -15.63 0.98 -29.00
C ALA A 462 -16.63 2.10 -29.29
N TYR A 463 -16.36 2.99 -30.25
CA TYR A 463 -17.29 4.07 -30.61
C TYR A 463 -18.63 3.53 -31.18
N ARG A 464 -18.57 2.49 -32.00
CA ARG A 464 -19.81 1.81 -32.47
C ARG A 464 -20.60 1.24 -31.29
N PHE A 465 -19.90 0.59 -30.33
CA PHE A 465 -20.54 0.06 -29.13
C PHE A 465 -21.16 1.15 -28.25
N LEU A 466 -20.49 2.31 -28.08
CA LEU A 466 -21.06 3.47 -27.40
C LEU A 466 -22.36 3.91 -28.05
N ALA A 467 -22.37 4.07 -29.41
CA ALA A 467 -23.57 4.44 -30.16
C ALA A 467 -24.71 3.43 -29.99
N GLU A 468 -24.43 2.12 -30.06
CA GLU A 468 -25.39 1.06 -29.83
C GLU A 468 -26.03 1.12 -28.44
N GLN A 469 -25.25 1.37 -27.42
CA GLN A 469 -25.73 1.50 -26.03
C GLN A 469 -26.56 2.76 -25.83
N VAL A 470 -26.18 3.88 -26.46
CA VAL A 470 -26.95 5.12 -26.42
C VAL A 470 -28.32 4.93 -27.13
N HIS A 471 -28.35 4.28 -28.29
CA HIS A 471 -29.63 3.96 -29.00
C HIS A 471 -30.52 3.00 -28.23
N GLN A 472 -29.96 2.21 -27.29
CA GLN A 472 -30.74 1.41 -26.34
C GLN A 472 -31.27 2.23 -25.15
N GLY A 473 -31.00 3.55 -25.12
CA GLY A 473 -31.42 4.48 -24.06
C GLY A 473 -30.45 4.62 -22.90
N HIS A 474 -29.24 4.06 -23.00
CA HIS A 474 -28.23 4.13 -21.97
C HIS A 474 -27.27 5.31 -22.15
N GLN A 475 -26.52 5.62 -21.09
CA GLN A 475 -25.52 6.67 -21.09
C GLN A 475 -24.10 6.12 -20.91
N CYS A 476 -23.12 6.89 -21.38
CA CYS A 476 -21.72 6.46 -21.41
C CYS A 476 -20.78 7.51 -20.78
N TYR A 477 -19.83 7.05 -20.00
CA TYR A 477 -18.68 7.83 -19.57
C TYR A 477 -17.46 7.51 -20.43
N VAL A 478 -16.69 8.56 -20.76
CA VAL A 478 -15.39 8.43 -21.43
C VAL A 478 -14.36 9.19 -20.61
N ILE A 479 -13.35 8.52 -20.10
CA ILE A 479 -12.33 9.09 -19.22
C ILE A 479 -11.01 9.24 -19.96
N CYS A 480 -10.46 10.45 -19.92
CA CYS A 480 -9.14 10.77 -20.42
C CYS A 480 -8.17 10.98 -19.25
N PRO A 481 -6.88 10.55 -19.34
CA PRO A 481 -5.91 10.77 -18.29
C PRO A 481 -5.54 12.27 -18.16
N MET A 482 -5.16 12.68 -16.95
CA MET A 482 -4.54 13.97 -16.73
C MET A 482 -3.07 13.94 -17.20
N ILE A 483 -2.57 15.04 -17.80
CA ILE A 483 -1.16 15.18 -18.15
C ILE A 483 -0.50 16.02 -17.06
N GLU A 484 0.39 15.41 -16.27
CA GLU A 484 0.98 16.00 -15.05
C GLU A 484 1.83 17.26 -15.27
N GLU A 485 2.35 17.54 -16.47
CA GLU A 485 3.36 18.59 -16.68
C GLU A 485 2.81 19.96 -17.11
N ASN A 486 1.54 20.07 -17.53
CA ASN A 486 0.96 21.36 -17.94
C ASN A 486 -0.55 21.41 -17.74
N GLU A 487 -0.98 22.09 -16.70
CA GLU A 487 -2.41 22.27 -16.38
C GLU A 487 -3.25 22.87 -17.55
N ASN A 488 -2.64 23.51 -18.53
CA ASN A 488 -3.34 24.03 -19.71
C ASN A 488 -3.59 22.98 -20.79
N LEU A 489 -2.83 21.85 -20.79
CA LEU A 489 -3.00 20.75 -21.73
C LEU A 489 -4.16 19.81 -21.35
N GLU A 490 -4.47 19.67 -20.04
CA GLU A 490 -5.57 18.82 -19.56
C GLU A 490 -6.94 19.19 -20.15
N SER A 491 -7.25 20.49 -20.16
CA SER A 491 -8.51 20.96 -20.73
C SER A 491 -8.55 20.78 -22.25
N ALA A 492 -7.41 20.91 -22.92
CA ALA A 492 -7.31 20.72 -24.36
C ALA A 492 -7.55 19.25 -24.76
N ASP A 493 -7.00 18.30 -24.01
CA ASP A 493 -7.13 16.88 -24.32
C ASP A 493 -8.58 16.38 -24.19
N VAL A 494 -9.31 16.76 -23.13
CA VAL A 494 -10.71 16.38 -22.95
C VAL A 494 -11.62 17.03 -24.00
N ILE A 495 -11.37 18.31 -24.33
CA ILE A 495 -12.13 19.04 -25.34
C ILE A 495 -11.86 18.41 -26.71
N SER A 496 -10.59 18.21 -27.09
CA SER A 496 -10.23 17.60 -28.37
C SER A 496 -10.78 16.19 -28.52
N TYR A 497 -10.79 15.43 -27.43
CA TYR A 497 -11.35 14.07 -27.44
C TYR A 497 -12.88 14.10 -27.59
N ALA A 498 -13.58 15.05 -26.98
CA ALA A 498 -15.01 15.26 -27.17
C ALA A 498 -15.34 15.62 -28.62
N GLU A 499 -14.50 16.43 -29.29
CA GLU A 499 -14.61 16.74 -30.72
C GLU A 499 -14.43 15.50 -31.58
N ILE A 500 -13.40 14.68 -31.31
CA ILE A 500 -13.19 13.40 -31.99
C ILE A 500 -14.41 12.49 -31.86
N LEU A 501 -15.02 12.43 -30.69
CA LEU A 501 -16.23 11.61 -30.48
C LEU A 501 -17.43 12.17 -31.24
N ARG A 502 -17.61 13.50 -31.30
CA ARG A 502 -18.68 14.14 -32.08
C ARG A 502 -18.56 13.84 -33.57
N GLU A 503 -17.33 13.74 -34.10
CA GLU A 503 -17.08 13.41 -35.51
C GLU A 503 -17.30 11.92 -35.82
N ASN A 504 -17.16 11.03 -34.82
CA ASN A 504 -17.23 9.58 -35.01
C ASN A 504 -18.50 8.92 -34.47
N LEU A 505 -19.34 9.64 -33.77
CA LEU A 505 -20.65 9.19 -33.29
C LEU A 505 -21.78 9.80 -34.16
N PRO A 506 -22.93 9.17 -34.23
CA PRO A 506 -24.12 9.75 -34.89
C PRO A 506 -24.54 11.12 -34.38
N ASP A 507 -25.02 12.02 -35.23
CA ASP A 507 -25.38 13.41 -34.89
C ASP A 507 -26.49 13.55 -33.83
N ASP A 508 -27.30 12.52 -33.63
CA ASP A 508 -28.33 12.46 -32.59
C ASP A 508 -27.81 12.20 -31.18
N ILE A 509 -26.52 11.89 -31.03
CA ILE A 509 -25.86 11.63 -29.74
C ILE A 509 -25.22 12.90 -29.23
N ARG A 510 -25.74 13.45 -28.13
CA ARG A 510 -25.18 14.62 -27.51
C ARG A 510 -23.95 14.24 -26.65
N VAL A 511 -22.79 14.76 -27.06
CA VAL A 511 -21.50 14.61 -26.37
C VAL A 511 -21.14 15.91 -25.70
N GLU A 512 -20.91 15.87 -24.38
CA GLU A 512 -20.40 16.99 -23.60
C GLU A 512 -19.13 16.61 -22.87
N TYR A 513 -18.40 17.62 -22.38
CA TYR A 513 -17.16 17.39 -21.67
C TYR A 513 -17.14 18.09 -20.29
N LEU A 514 -16.34 17.53 -19.38
CA LEU A 514 -16.18 18.05 -18.02
C LEU A 514 -14.73 17.92 -17.56
N HIS A 515 -14.16 19.01 -17.03
CA HIS A 515 -12.80 19.01 -16.49
C HIS A 515 -12.66 19.89 -15.23
N GLY A 516 -11.57 19.68 -14.48
CA GLY A 516 -11.33 20.28 -13.17
C GLY A 516 -11.42 21.81 -13.10
N LYS A 517 -11.00 22.50 -14.17
CA LYS A 517 -10.94 23.98 -14.24
C LYS A 517 -12.27 24.68 -14.55
N MET A 518 -13.31 23.95 -14.88
CA MET A 518 -14.62 24.57 -15.10
C MET A 518 -15.17 25.20 -13.84
N PRO A 519 -15.88 26.33 -13.95
CA PRO A 519 -16.59 26.91 -12.82
C PRO A 519 -17.56 25.92 -12.19
N PRO A 520 -17.71 25.89 -10.85
CA PRO A 520 -18.58 24.95 -10.16
C PRO A 520 -20.03 24.93 -10.69
N GLY A 521 -20.61 26.07 -10.97
CA GLY A 521 -21.97 26.17 -11.52
C GLY A 521 -22.12 25.48 -12.88
N ARG A 522 -21.12 25.60 -13.77
CA ARG A 522 -21.16 24.91 -15.07
C ARG A 522 -20.97 23.39 -14.95
N LYS A 523 -20.15 22.96 -13.98
CA LYS A 523 -20.01 21.51 -13.68
C LYS A 523 -21.34 20.91 -13.22
N ASN A 524 -22.02 21.62 -12.31
CA ASN A 524 -23.31 21.16 -11.79
C ASN A 524 -24.35 21.10 -12.90
N GLU A 525 -24.45 22.12 -13.74
CA GLU A 525 -25.38 22.15 -14.89
C GLU A 525 -25.15 20.97 -15.84
N ILE A 526 -23.90 20.68 -16.22
CA ILE A 526 -23.57 19.54 -17.09
C ILE A 526 -23.96 18.21 -16.42
N MET A 527 -23.70 18.07 -15.13
CA MET A 527 -24.02 16.85 -14.38
C MET A 527 -25.52 16.67 -14.20
N GLU A 528 -26.30 17.72 -14.01
CA GLU A 528 -27.75 17.69 -13.95
C GLU A 528 -28.35 17.27 -15.33
N CYS A 529 -27.87 17.88 -16.42
CA CYS A 529 -28.27 17.48 -17.78
C CYS A 529 -27.89 16.03 -18.08
N PHE A 530 -26.75 15.55 -17.61
CA PHE A 530 -26.35 14.16 -17.77
C PHE A 530 -27.26 13.25 -16.93
N ALA A 531 -27.54 13.59 -15.68
CA ALA A 531 -28.45 12.83 -14.83
C ALA A 531 -29.89 12.76 -15.39
N ALA A 532 -30.34 13.85 -16.06
CA ALA A 532 -31.64 13.92 -16.74
C ALA A 532 -31.67 13.21 -18.11
N ASN A 533 -30.57 12.58 -18.54
CA ASN A 533 -30.40 11.95 -19.85
C ASN A 533 -30.52 12.91 -21.05
N GLU A 534 -30.28 14.20 -20.84
CA GLU A 534 -30.17 15.17 -21.93
C GLU A 534 -28.81 15.10 -22.64
N ILE A 535 -27.79 14.59 -21.95
CA ILE A 535 -26.46 14.28 -22.47
C ILE A 535 -26.30 12.76 -22.42
N GLN A 536 -25.90 12.13 -23.53
CA GLN A 536 -25.75 10.69 -23.62
C GLN A 536 -24.32 10.23 -23.42
N VAL A 537 -23.33 11.03 -23.83
CA VAL A 537 -21.90 10.72 -23.66
C VAL A 537 -21.21 11.85 -22.92
N LEU A 538 -20.58 11.57 -21.79
CA LEU A 538 -19.85 12.52 -21.01
C LEU A 538 -18.36 12.20 -21.03
N VAL A 539 -17.56 13.08 -21.65
CA VAL A 539 -16.09 12.99 -21.68
C VAL A 539 -15.52 13.74 -20.49
N SER A 540 -14.66 13.10 -19.69
CA SER A 540 -14.12 13.76 -18.50
C SER A 540 -12.71 13.31 -18.16
N THR A 541 -12.04 14.09 -17.30
CA THR A 541 -10.89 13.64 -16.51
C THR A 541 -11.37 12.83 -15.30
N THR A 542 -10.47 12.46 -14.39
CA THR A 542 -10.77 11.78 -13.11
C THR A 542 -11.74 12.55 -12.19
N VAL A 543 -12.14 13.77 -12.54
CA VAL A 543 -13.11 14.58 -11.76
C VAL A 543 -14.43 13.84 -11.52
N ILE A 544 -14.81 12.86 -12.38
CA ILE A 544 -15.99 12.00 -12.21
C ILE A 544 -15.82 10.99 -11.04
N GLU A 545 -14.63 10.80 -10.50
CA GLU A 545 -14.44 9.97 -9.29
C GLU A 545 -15.32 10.46 -8.12
N VAL A 546 -15.90 11.65 -8.21
CA VAL A 546 -16.69 12.28 -7.16
C VAL A 546 -18.20 12.14 -7.42
N GLY A 547 -18.76 11.12 -6.86
CA GLY A 547 -20.05 11.13 -6.17
C GLY A 547 -21.36 11.12 -6.96
N VAL A 548 -21.45 11.45 -8.24
CA VAL A 548 -22.76 11.49 -8.92
C VAL A 548 -23.24 10.09 -9.28
N ASN A 549 -24.42 9.74 -8.77
CA ASN A 549 -25.07 8.46 -9.09
C ASN A 549 -25.96 8.63 -10.32
N VAL A 550 -25.55 8.05 -11.46
CA VAL A 550 -26.35 7.98 -12.68
C VAL A 550 -26.64 6.51 -13.00
N PRO A 551 -27.76 5.94 -12.54
CA PRO A 551 -28.07 4.52 -12.71
C PRO A 551 -28.18 4.08 -14.17
N ASN A 552 -28.49 5.02 -15.09
CA ASN A 552 -28.61 4.78 -16.53
C ASN A 552 -27.27 4.74 -17.27
N ALA A 553 -26.16 5.14 -16.63
CA ALA A 553 -24.83 5.03 -17.21
C ALA A 553 -24.34 3.57 -17.12
N THR A 554 -24.29 2.90 -18.28
CA THR A 554 -23.93 1.48 -18.38
C THR A 554 -22.56 1.24 -18.99
N VAL A 555 -21.96 2.23 -19.66
CA VAL A 555 -20.64 2.07 -20.28
C VAL A 555 -19.63 3.05 -19.70
N MET A 556 -18.48 2.52 -19.31
CA MET A 556 -17.29 3.27 -18.95
C MET A 556 -16.18 2.95 -19.96
N MET A 557 -15.70 3.94 -20.69
CA MET A 557 -14.52 3.81 -21.55
C MET A 557 -13.38 4.63 -20.96
N VAL A 558 -12.21 4.03 -20.80
CA VAL A 558 -11.01 4.70 -20.23
C VAL A 558 -9.91 4.70 -21.27
N GLU A 559 -9.50 5.86 -21.72
CA GLU A 559 -8.39 6.07 -22.64
C GLU A 559 -7.05 6.06 -21.90
N ASN A 560 -6.01 5.53 -22.56
CA ASN A 560 -4.66 5.41 -22.02
C ASN A 560 -4.67 4.83 -20.60
N ALA A 561 -5.40 3.73 -20.41
CA ALA A 561 -5.62 3.09 -19.12
C ALA A 561 -4.32 2.74 -18.36
N GLU A 562 -3.21 2.59 -19.09
CA GLU A 562 -1.87 2.37 -18.52
C GLU A 562 -1.36 3.53 -17.64
N ARG A 563 -1.92 4.72 -17.77
CA ARG A 563 -1.53 5.89 -16.97
C ARG A 563 -2.22 5.95 -15.61
N PHE A 564 -3.24 5.14 -15.41
CA PHE A 564 -4.00 5.07 -14.16
C PHE A 564 -3.49 3.95 -13.25
N GLY A 565 -3.64 4.12 -11.95
CA GLY A 565 -3.52 3.03 -10.99
C GLY A 565 -4.67 2.03 -11.10
N LEU A 566 -4.43 0.77 -10.74
CA LEU A 566 -5.49 -0.25 -10.76
C LEU A 566 -6.65 0.12 -9.82
N ALA A 567 -6.34 0.67 -8.64
CA ALA A 567 -7.33 1.15 -7.69
C ALA A 567 -8.22 2.27 -8.28
N SER A 568 -7.62 3.26 -8.98
CA SER A 568 -8.36 4.31 -9.67
C SER A 568 -9.24 3.77 -10.80
N LEU A 569 -8.70 2.83 -11.60
CA LEU A 569 -9.48 2.16 -12.66
C LEU A 569 -10.67 1.38 -12.09
N HIS A 570 -10.47 0.72 -10.95
CA HIS A 570 -11.55 0.05 -10.24
C HIS A 570 -12.62 1.02 -9.73
N GLN A 571 -12.24 2.16 -9.16
CA GLN A 571 -13.17 3.21 -8.74
C GLN A 571 -13.99 3.78 -9.90
N LEU A 572 -13.34 4.05 -11.05
CA LEU A 572 -14.00 4.46 -12.28
C LEU A 572 -14.99 3.40 -12.76
N ARG A 573 -14.59 2.12 -12.77
CA ARG A 573 -15.50 1.02 -13.09
C ARG A 573 -16.73 0.98 -12.18
N GLY A 574 -16.55 1.29 -10.89
CA GLY A 574 -17.65 1.36 -9.92
C GLY A 574 -18.68 2.48 -10.16
N ARG A 575 -18.40 3.40 -11.11
CA ARG A 575 -19.36 4.45 -11.50
C ARG A 575 -20.47 3.93 -12.44
N VAL A 576 -20.26 2.80 -13.08
CA VAL A 576 -21.27 2.05 -13.83
C VAL A 576 -21.72 0.81 -13.07
N GLY A 577 -22.77 0.13 -13.52
CA GLY A 577 -23.30 -1.05 -12.84
C GLY A 577 -24.12 -0.74 -11.59
N ARG A 578 -24.74 0.44 -11.53
CA ARG A 578 -25.63 0.85 -10.43
C ARG A 578 -27.10 0.64 -10.72
N GLY A 579 -27.44 0.33 -11.98
CA GLY A 579 -28.79 0.00 -12.44
C GLY A 579 -28.99 -1.51 -12.58
N LYS A 580 -30.16 -1.91 -13.12
CA LYS A 580 -30.50 -3.31 -13.43
C LYS A 580 -29.89 -3.81 -14.75
N ALA A 581 -29.47 -2.89 -15.64
CA ALA A 581 -28.90 -3.22 -16.93
C ALA A 581 -27.45 -3.71 -16.82
N GLN A 582 -27.05 -4.61 -17.74
CA GLN A 582 -25.67 -5.06 -17.84
C GLN A 582 -24.75 -3.86 -18.15
N SER A 583 -23.68 -3.72 -17.39
CA SER A 583 -22.72 -2.64 -17.59
C SER A 583 -21.37 -3.16 -18.08
N TYR A 584 -20.64 -2.28 -18.76
CA TYR A 584 -19.41 -2.59 -19.48
C TYR A 584 -18.33 -1.57 -19.15
N CYS A 585 -17.10 -2.06 -19.06
CA CYS A 585 -15.92 -1.20 -18.89
C CYS A 585 -14.86 -1.55 -19.94
N ILE A 586 -14.47 -0.57 -20.76
CA ILE A 586 -13.51 -0.71 -21.86
C ILE A 586 -12.25 0.08 -21.48
N PHE A 587 -11.15 -0.64 -21.25
CA PHE A 587 -9.86 -0.05 -20.96
C PHE A 587 -8.99 -0.06 -22.21
N ILE A 588 -8.71 1.11 -22.78
CA ILE A 588 -7.87 1.26 -23.97
C ILE A 588 -6.44 1.57 -23.54
N SER A 589 -5.50 0.71 -23.93
CA SER A 589 -4.08 0.89 -23.67
C SER A 589 -3.31 1.18 -24.95
N THR A 590 -2.40 2.15 -24.91
CA THR A 590 -1.49 2.47 -26.01
C THR A 590 -0.10 1.87 -25.80
N SER A 591 0.14 1.25 -24.65
CA SER A 591 1.44 0.65 -24.29
C SER A 591 1.57 -0.78 -24.79
N ASP A 592 2.67 -1.04 -25.52
CA ASP A 592 3.01 -2.41 -25.96
C ASP A 592 3.82 -3.21 -24.95
N LYS A 593 4.19 -2.62 -23.80
CA LYS A 593 4.99 -3.28 -22.76
C LYS A 593 4.23 -4.46 -22.15
N THR A 594 4.87 -5.62 -22.10
CA THR A 594 4.29 -6.86 -21.55
C THR A 594 3.87 -6.71 -20.09
N GLU A 595 4.64 -5.96 -19.29
CA GLU A 595 4.32 -5.70 -17.88
C GLU A 595 3.03 -4.89 -17.72
N THR A 596 2.85 -3.85 -18.55
CA THR A 596 1.63 -3.04 -18.56
C THR A 596 0.40 -3.87 -18.94
N LYS A 597 0.53 -4.72 -19.95
CA LYS A 597 -0.57 -5.62 -20.36
C LYS A 597 -0.93 -6.59 -19.24
N LYS A 598 0.06 -7.22 -18.60
CA LYS A 598 -0.16 -8.10 -17.44
C LYS A 598 -0.85 -7.37 -16.27
N ARG A 599 -0.45 -6.13 -15.99
CA ARG A 599 -1.06 -5.31 -14.95
C ARG A 599 -2.54 -5.04 -15.24
N LEU A 600 -2.87 -4.54 -16.41
CA LEU A 600 -4.24 -4.23 -16.78
C LEU A 600 -5.13 -5.48 -16.88
N GLU A 601 -4.56 -6.64 -17.21
CA GLU A 601 -5.30 -7.90 -17.34
C GLU A 601 -5.90 -8.38 -16.00
N ILE A 602 -5.41 -7.87 -14.89
CA ILE A 602 -5.99 -8.12 -13.56
C ILE A 602 -7.45 -7.64 -13.51
N LEU A 603 -7.75 -6.51 -14.16
CA LEU A 603 -9.11 -5.96 -14.24
C LEU A 603 -10.09 -6.86 -15.01
N ASN A 604 -9.59 -7.68 -15.94
CA ASN A 604 -10.41 -8.69 -16.64
C ASN A 604 -10.68 -9.92 -15.75
N LYS A 605 -9.77 -10.24 -14.83
CA LYS A 605 -9.82 -11.45 -14.02
C LYS A 605 -10.65 -11.27 -12.76
N SER A 606 -10.69 -10.07 -12.19
CA SER A 606 -11.36 -9.80 -10.93
C SER A 606 -12.24 -8.56 -10.99
N ASN A 607 -13.41 -8.67 -10.35
CA ASN A 607 -14.26 -7.55 -10.00
C ASN A 607 -14.17 -7.17 -8.52
N ASP A 608 -13.40 -7.92 -7.73
CA ASP A 608 -13.17 -7.64 -6.32
C ASP A 608 -12.14 -6.51 -6.17
N GLY A 609 -12.55 -5.41 -5.54
CA GLY A 609 -11.70 -4.25 -5.33
C GLY A 609 -10.55 -4.51 -4.36
N PHE A 610 -10.73 -5.37 -3.37
CA PHE A 610 -9.67 -5.73 -2.42
C PHE A 610 -8.58 -6.56 -3.11
N GLU A 611 -8.97 -7.53 -3.94
CA GLU A 611 -8.03 -8.31 -4.74
C GLU A 611 -7.25 -7.42 -5.72
N ILE A 612 -7.92 -6.48 -6.39
CA ILE A 612 -7.28 -5.54 -7.31
C ILE A 612 -6.31 -4.62 -6.57
N ALA A 613 -6.68 -4.14 -5.39
CA ALA A 613 -5.81 -3.31 -4.57
C ALA A 613 -4.56 -4.06 -4.09
N ASP A 614 -4.70 -5.32 -3.69
CA ASP A 614 -3.58 -6.19 -3.33
C ASP A 614 -2.61 -6.40 -4.50
N TRP A 615 -3.13 -6.57 -5.71
CA TRP A 615 -2.32 -6.68 -6.92
C TRP A 615 -1.64 -5.36 -7.29
N ASP A 616 -2.35 -4.23 -7.21
CA ASP A 616 -1.78 -2.89 -7.49
C ASP A 616 -0.60 -2.63 -6.54
N LEU A 617 -0.78 -2.99 -5.28
CA LEU A 617 0.24 -2.89 -4.24
C LEU A 617 1.48 -3.74 -4.54
N LYS A 618 1.30 -5.00 -4.91
CA LYS A 618 2.40 -5.93 -5.26
C LYS A 618 3.20 -5.47 -6.49
N LEU A 619 2.54 -4.82 -7.44
CA LEU A 619 3.16 -4.43 -8.72
C LEU A 619 3.88 -3.08 -8.67
N ARG A 620 3.42 -2.14 -7.86
CA ARG A 620 4.01 -0.80 -7.75
C ARG A 620 5.18 -0.73 -6.78
N GLY A 621 5.21 -1.62 -5.80
CA GLY A 621 6.12 -1.49 -4.66
C GLY A 621 5.75 -0.31 -3.73
N PRO A 622 6.51 -0.14 -2.62
CA PRO A 622 6.14 0.76 -1.52
C PRO A 622 6.17 2.26 -1.84
N GLY A 623 6.83 2.68 -2.91
CA GLY A 623 7.18 4.09 -3.14
C GLY A 623 6.08 4.98 -3.72
N ASP A 624 5.11 4.43 -4.45
CA ASP A 624 4.24 5.25 -5.33
C ASP A 624 2.78 5.35 -4.87
N PHE A 625 2.36 4.58 -3.85
CA PHE A 625 0.93 4.46 -3.56
C PHE A 625 0.31 5.66 -2.82
N PHE A 626 1.10 6.44 -2.06
CA PHE A 626 0.53 7.45 -1.15
C PHE A 626 1.11 8.86 -1.25
N GLY A 627 2.09 9.13 -2.09
CA GLY A 627 2.81 10.39 -1.96
C GLY A 627 3.46 10.53 -0.57
N ILE A 628 3.67 9.42 0.13
CA ILE A 628 4.20 9.30 1.51
C ILE A 628 5.62 9.88 1.63
N ARG A 629 6.24 10.28 0.54
CA ARG A 629 7.45 11.12 0.62
C ARG A 629 7.24 12.47 1.35
N GLN A 630 5.99 12.79 1.75
CA GLN A 630 5.67 14.03 2.48
C GLN A 630 5.36 13.84 3.97
N SER A 631 5.16 12.61 4.48
CA SER A 631 4.96 12.36 5.91
C SER A 631 5.83 11.16 6.32
N GLY A 632 6.92 11.42 7.03
CA GLY A 632 7.88 10.54 7.69
C GLY A 632 7.86 9.06 7.28
N ASP A 633 8.89 8.59 6.59
CA ASP A 633 9.07 7.18 6.26
C ASP A 633 8.96 6.34 7.54
N MET A 634 8.03 5.38 7.57
CA MET A 634 8.10 4.28 8.54
C MET A 634 9.24 3.37 8.10
N ASP A 635 10.45 3.63 8.60
CA ASP A 635 11.64 2.85 8.29
C ASP A 635 11.69 1.59 9.17
N PHE A 636 11.05 0.51 8.72
CA PHE A 636 11.31 -0.81 9.27
C PHE A 636 12.70 -1.29 8.82
N LYS A 637 13.43 -1.95 9.70
CA LYS A 637 14.80 -2.43 9.42
C LYS A 637 14.79 -3.63 8.46
N ILE A 638 13.79 -4.52 8.58
CA ILE A 638 13.69 -5.76 7.83
C ILE A 638 12.28 -6.05 7.29
N ALA A 639 11.25 -5.60 7.98
CA ALA A 639 9.87 -5.80 7.59
C ALA A 639 9.50 -4.91 6.38
N ASP A 640 8.73 -5.47 5.49
CA ASP A 640 8.14 -4.75 4.38
C ASP A 640 6.62 -4.95 4.42
N ILE A 641 5.89 -3.84 4.57
CA ILE A 641 4.43 -3.84 4.76
C ILE A 641 3.70 -4.61 3.64
N TYR A 642 4.29 -4.65 2.47
CA TYR A 642 3.68 -5.16 1.25
C TYR A 642 4.00 -6.64 1.02
N SER A 643 5.27 -6.99 1.04
CA SER A 643 5.70 -8.38 0.86
C SER A 643 5.38 -9.24 2.07
N ASP A 644 5.34 -8.65 3.27
CA ASP A 644 5.08 -9.33 4.53
C ASP A 644 3.65 -9.14 5.06
N SER A 645 2.68 -8.83 4.18
CA SER A 645 1.29 -8.52 4.54
C SER A 645 0.63 -9.60 5.42
N LYS A 646 0.88 -10.87 5.16
CA LYS A 646 0.40 -11.98 5.99
C LYS A 646 1.02 -11.95 7.39
N THR A 647 2.32 -11.71 7.47
CA THR A 647 3.04 -11.61 8.74
C THR A 647 2.55 -10.44 9.58
N LEU A 648 2.22 -9.32 8.93
CA LEU A 648 1.62 -8.16 9.59
C LEU A 648 0.24 -8.46 10.18
N GLN A 649 -0.61 -9.18 9.45
CA GLN A 649 -1.91 -9.61 9.97
C GLN A 649 -1.75 -10.54 11.18
N GLU A 650 -0.85 -11.52 11.08
CA GLU A 650 -0.54 -12.42 12.18
C GLU A 650 -0.01 -11.68 13.42
N ALA A 651 0.83 -10.65 13.21
CA ALA A 651 1.35 -9.80 14.28
C ALA A 651 0.26 -8.93 14.92
N ALA A 652 -0.72 -8.43 14.14
CA ALA A 652 -1.83 -7.66 14.66
C ALA A 652 -2.76 -8.51 15.55
N GLU A 653 -3.08 -9.73 15.12
CA GLU A 653 -3.84 -10.68 15.94
C GLU A 653 -3.09 -11.04 17.23
N ALA A 654 -1.76 -11.20 17.13
CA ALA A 654 -0.91 -11.52 18.28
C ALA A 654 -0.80 -10.35 19.26
N ALA A 655 -0.72 -9.11 18.79
CA ALA A 655 -0.70 -7.92 19.64
C ALA A 655 -2.01 -7.79 20.44
N GLY A 656 -3.17 -7.93 19.77
CA GLY A 656 -4.47 -7.94 20.46
C GLY A 656 -4.61 -9.09 21.46
N PHE A 657 -4.10 -10.27 21.12
CA PHE A 657 -4.08 -11.41 22.05
C PHE A 657 -3.19 -11.15 23.28
N ALA A 658 -2.00 -10.58 23.07
CA ALA A 658 -1.05 -10.29 24.14
C ALA A 658 -1.60 -9.25 25.15
N GLU A 659 -2.34 -8.25 24.68
CA GLU A 659 -3.00 -7.26 25.56
C GLU A 659 -4.08 -7.88 26.44
N GLN A 660 -4.93 -8.71 25.86
CA GLN A 660 -6.00 -9.39 26.59
C GLN A 660 -5.47 -10.44 27.57
N ASN A 661 -4.30 -10.99 27.32
CA ASN A 661 -3.72 -12.11 28.03
C ASN A 661 -2.32 -11.83 28.60
N LYS A 662 -2.10 -10.61 29.12
CA LYS A 662 -0.80 -10.20 29.73
C LYS A 662 -0.29 -11.17 30.80
N TYR A 663 -1.19 -11.90 31.45
CA TYR A 663 -0.84 -12.91 32.49
C TYR A 663 -0.15 -14.18 31.95
N LEU A 664 -0.18 -14.43 30.64
CA LEU A 664 0.50 -15.58 30.02
C LEU A 664 2.01 -15.40 29.91
N LEU A 665 2.52 -14.16 30.04
CA LEU A 665 3.95 -13.88 30.07
C LEU A 665 4.50 -14.10 31.48
N ASP A 666 5.56 -14.89 31.58
CA ASP A 666 6.36 -14.94 32.81
C ASP A 666 7.03 -13.55 33.07
N ALA A 667 7.45 -13.31 34.31
CA ALA A 667 8.02 -12.03 34.69
C ALA A 667 9.26 -11.65 33.86
N GLY A 668 10.05 -12.62 33.42
CA GLY A 668 11.23 -12.37 32.57
C GLY A 668 10.85 -11.93 31.16
N ARG A 669 9.92 -12.61 30.49
CA ARG A 669 9.43 -12.25 29.17
C ARG A 669 8.71 -10.90 29.18
N MET A 670 7.90 -10.63 30.22
CA MET A 670 7.23 -9.35 30.42
C MET A 670 8.24 -8.21 30.50
N GLN A 671 9.26 -8.32 31.34
CA GLN A 671 10.31 -7.30 31.49
C GLN A 671 11.06 -7.08 30.17
N MET A 672 11.32 -8.15 29.40
CA MET A 672 11.98 -8.04 28.10
C MET A 672 11.10 -7.34 27.06
N LEU A 673 9.81 -7.66 27.03
CA LEU A 673 8.85 -6.99 26.16
C LEU A 673 8.76 -5.49 26.48
N GLU A 674 8.64 -5.14 27.75
CA GLU A 674 8.59 -3.74 28.18
C GLU A 674 9.87 -2.99 27.80
N ASN A 675 11.04 -3.55 28.06
CA ASN A 675 12.32 -2.94 27.68
C ASN A 675 12.46 -2.71 26.16
N LYS A 676 12.03 -3.70 25.36
CA LYS A 676 12.04 -3.56 23.89
C LYS A 676 11.03 -2.53 23.40
N LEU A 677 9.86 -2.49 24.01
CA LEU A 677 8.81 -1.55 23.67
C LEU A 677 9.21 -0.10 24.01
N GLU A 678 9.80 0.13 25.20
CA GLU A 678 10.34 1.43 25.57
C GLU A 678 11.46 1.89 24.64
N LYS A 679 12.38 0.99 24.30
CA LYS A 679 13.43 1.30 23.30
C LYS A 679 12.82 1.65 21.95
N TYR A 680 11.86 0.86 21.48
CA TYR A 680 11.19 1.09 20.20
C TYR A 680 10.47 2.44 20.17
N ILE A 681 9.72 2.78 21.23
CA ILE A 681 9.01 4.07 21.36
C ILE A 681 9.99 5.26 21.36
N THR A 682 11.10 5.16 22.07
CA THR A 682 12.03 6.28 22.24
C THR A 682 12.96 6.49 21.03
N GLU A 683 13.38 5.44 20.36
CA GLU A 683 14.41 5.48 19.33
C GLU A 683 13.85 5.38 17.90
N GLU A 684 12.81 4.58 17.68
CA GLU A 684 12.33 4.20 16.35
C GLU A 684 10.90 4.72 16.05
N PHE A 685 10.08 4.87 17.09
CA PHE A 685 8.69 5.27 16.91
C PHE A 685 8.57 6.80 16.73
N LYS A 686 8.91 7.25 15.53
CA LYS A 686 8.69 8.63 15.09
C LYS A 686 7.37 8.74 14.37
N LEU A 687 6.28 8.61 15.09
CA LEU A 687 4.99 9.05 14.58
C LEU A 687 4.93 10.58 14.72
N ASN A 688 5.02 11.26 13.59
CA ASN A 688 4.41 12.58 13.46
C ASN A 688 2.89 12.34 13.35
N LEU A 689 2.24 12.14 14.49
CA LEU A 689 0.80 12.17 14.63
C LEU A 689 0.29 13.60 14.42
#